data_5d90d476928e383ab79e9bbf0c4a9c22
#
_entry.id   5d90d476928e383ab79e9bbf0c4a9c22
#
_cell.length_a   1.000
_cell.length_b   1.000
_cell.length_c   1.000
_cell.angle_alpha   90.00
_cell.angle_beta   90.00
_cell.angle_gamma   90.00
#
_symmetry.space_group_name_H-M   'P 1'
#
loop_
_entity.id
_entity.type
_entity.pdbx_description
1 polymer ?
#
loop_
_entity_poly.entity_id
_entity_poly.type
_entity_poly.pdbx_seq_one_letter_code
_entity_poly.pdbx_strand_id
1 'polypeptide(L)'
;MKIRLLLSTIGVIFMGFSLQAASAAEVKVSVYSKVEIPVTYDVKDVNPYNYDKIICQAFVTSPDSRTFILDGFYSVDFDYSYTTNAYTEKGGSFKVRMAPWKVGKWKYFIRVTKDGKEVYKSTLKSFTAVADKTRKGFLRVSKSDPLFLEFDNKDSFFGIGMNMAWPKDRGLVDYREWFTKLKDNGANLTRVWMAPWSLGIEWDTELGNYGPRQKQAFMLDEVLRMASQDGLYVMLTLVPHGEFSSKTNPEWEKNPYSIKNDGLLDKPEDFFVNPAAKKAFKNRLRYILARWGYSDSVMAWELFNEVDLTEKYKAGPVGEWHSEMFDYIKSHDTYRHLLTTSFSNPNKDPEIWNLGQVDIIQTHIYNLRDEALQIYEACKEKIDNYAKPHIVGEYGIETGNEFITNSVDVTGIHMHNAMWSGAFTLSMGAPLQWYWWEYTDKHNLYGLFRPLREFTKDIKWDKESFNDLQDKDVYYKKPPENARGGDVSIFPVDAWEKAQKEEFMIKADGVVVNKNSFNAFLFGTAKPEMRTVPVISIRNENPVRMVIKVNKVSDDNTLRVAINGAQAMEVSVCAKDFETKKYLEEWKIYQADVSKEYALDVPGGDNEISLENTGKDWIKLESIKIENFLSADVAPVFVSGVQGRKSTYIWLKNKKYGYKNPVTDVIPETYMNLSGFIPGRYVIEFYDTYEGVTVSRKDYIVDEDSMRLEIPEIQKDTAVRITSFKK
;
A
#
# COMPACT_ATOMS: atom_id res chain seq x y z
N MET A 1 -40.17 -10.68 36.12
CA MET A 1 -40.47 -10.86 34.70
C MET A 1 -39.18 -11.41 34.05
N LYS A 2 -39.14 -12.72 33.81
CA LYS A 2 -37.95 -13.44 33.32
C LYS A 2 -37.94 -13.37 31.78
N ILE A 3 -36.99 -12.66 31.21
CA ILE A 3 -36.73 -12.69 29.76
C ILE A 3 -35.78 -13.85 29.52
N ARG A 4 -36.25 -14.89 28.82
CA ARG A 4 -35.44 -15.97 28.27
C ARG A 4 -34.72 -15.49 27.06
N LEU A 5 -33.41 -15.44 27.07
CA LEU A 5 -32.57 -15.33 25.87
C LEU A 5 -32.62 -16.70 25.17
N LEU A 6 -33.22 -16.74 23.98
CA LEU A 6 -33.06 -17.85 23.05
C LEU A 6 -31.73 -17.63 22.30
N LEU A 7 -30.72 -18.39 22.65
CA LEU A 7 -29.54 -18.61 21.82
C LEU A 7 -29.92 -19.57 20.68
N SER A 8 -30.21 -19.03 19.52
CA SER A 8 -30.31 -19.83 18.29
C SER A 8 -28.89 -20.16 17.82
N THR A 9 -28.45 -21.38 18.12
CA THR A 9 -27.28 -22.00 17.53
C THR A 9 -27.58 -22.28 16.06
N ILE A 10 -27.27 -21.34 15.16
CA ILE A 10 -27.24 -21.62 13.73
C ILE A 10 -25.95 -22.41 13.48
N GLY A 11 -26.06 -23.71 13.48
CA GLY A 11 -25.04 -24.60 12.95
C GLY A 11 -24.95 -24.41 11.45
N VAL A 12 -24.01 -23.60 10.98
CA VAL A 12 -23.67 -23.50 9.56
C VAL A 12 -22.95 -24.81 9.19
N ILE A 13 -23.72 -25.75 8.63
CA ILE A 13 -23.16 -26.94 7.99
C ILE A 13 -22.43 -26.48 6.75
N PHE A 14 -21.10 -26.40 6.83
CA PHE A 14 -20.25 -26.22 5.66
C PHE A 14 -20.24 -27.53 4.86
N MET A 15 -21.03 -27.60 3.80
CA MET A 15 -20.82 -28.58 2.74
C MET A 15 -19.57 -28.21 1.96
N GLY A 16 -18.41 -28.63 2.46
CA GLY A 16 -17.27 -28.88 1.60
C GLY A 16 -17.65 -30.02 0.66
N PHE A 17 -18.00 -29.73 -0.60
CA PHE A 17 -18.29 -30.78 -1.57
C PHE A 17 -17.00 -31.53 -1.89
N SER A 18 -16.72 -32.60 -1.15
CA SER A 18 -15.84 -33.65 -1.60
C SER A 18 -16.60 -34.46 -2.68
N LEU A 19 -16.03 -34.46 -3.89
CA LEU A 19 -16.57 -35.27 -4.99
C LEU A 19 -16.30 -36.77 -4.74
N GLN A 20 -17.02 -37.37 -3.78
CA GLN A 20 -17.10 -38.82 -3.69
C GLN A 20 -18.22 -39.33 -4.61
N ALA A 21 -17.94 -40.39 -5.37
CA ALA A 21 -18.81 -40.99 -6.35
C ALA A 21 -20.13 -41.51 -5.72
N ALA A 22 -21.21 -40.75 -5.87
CA ALA A 22 -22.57 -41.22 -5.78
C ALA A 22 -23.30 -40.83 -7.08
N SER A 23 -24.14 -41.73 -7.57
CA SER A 23 -24.80 -41.70 -8.87
C SER A 23 -25.32 -40.33 -9.33
N ALA A 24 -24.83 -39.87 -10.47
CA ALA A 24 -25.51 -39.12 -11.52
C ALA A 24 -26.30 -37.82 -11.24
N ALA A 25 -26.20 -37.18 -10.09
CA ALA A 25 -26.63 -35.79 -10.00
C ALA A 25 -25.47 -34.90 -10.51
N GLU A 26 -25.70 -34.08 -11.54
CA GLU A 26 -24.74 -33.16 -12.09
C GLU A 26 -24.31 -32.17 -11.00
N VAL A 27 -23.01 -32.16 -10.63
CA VAL A 27 -22.49 -31.24 -9.62
C VAL A 27 -22.56 -29.83 -10.17
N LYS A 28 -23.31 -28.95 -9.51
CA LYS A 28 -23.40 -27.52 -9.86
C LYS A 28 -22.58 -26.69 -8.89
N VAL A 29 -21.82 -25.71 -9.42
CA VAL A 29 -21.00 -24.78 -8.65
C VAL A 29 -21.21 -23.36 -9.18
N SER A 30 -21.15 -22.35 -8.33
CA SER A 30 -21.18 -20.94 -8.79
C SER A 30 -19.90 -20.58 -9.54
N VAL A 31 -19.99 -19.70 -10.54
CA VAL A 31 -18.82 -19.08 -11.13
C VAL A 31 -17.99 -18.38 -10.05
N TYR A 32 -16.66 -18.37 -10.20
CA TYR A 32 -15.67 -17.81 -9.25
C TYR A 32 -15.69 -18.43 -7.84
N SER A 33 -16.44 -19.49 -7.61
CA SER A 33 -16.36 -20.23 -6.34
C SER A 33 -15.26 -21.30 -6.39
N LYS A 34 -14.70 -21.61 -5.22
CA LYS A 34 -13.67 -22.67 -5.10
C LYS A 34 -14.24 -24.04 -5.44
N VAL A 35 -13.64 -24.70 -6.41
CA VAL A 35 -13.77 -26.13 -6.66
C VAL A 35 -12.48 -26.81 -6.22
N GLU A 36 -12.55 -27.67 -5.22
CA GLU A 36 -11.40 -28.46 -4.73
C GLU A 36 -11.56 -29.93 -5.12
N ILE A 37 -10.58 -30.45 -5.79
CA ILE A 37 -10.56 -31.82 -6.33
C ILE A 37 -9.53 -32.63 -5.56
N PRO A 38 -9.93 -33.55 -4.66
CA PRO A 38 -9.01 -34.46 -4.01
C PRO A 38 -8.48 -35.50 -5.00
N VAL A 39 -7.23 -35.90 -4.85
CA VAL A 39 -6.55 -36.87 -5.70
C VAL A 39 -6.21 -38.12 -4.89
N THR A 40 -6.78 -39.24 -5.26
CA THR A 40 -6.62 -40.54 -4.59
C THR A 40 -5.32 -41.25 -5.03
N TYR A 41 -4.19 -40.59 -4.84
CA TYR A 41 -2.85 -41.18 -5.11
C TYR A 41 -2.02 -41.07 -3.84
N ASP A 42 -1.56 -42.22 -3.37
CA ASP A 42 -0.73 -42.29 -2.17
C ASP A 42 0.74 -42.01 -2.53
N VAL A 43 1.25 -40.92 -1.96
CA VAL A 43 2.62 -40.45 -2.21
C VAL A 43 3.58 -41.26 -1.32
N LYS A 44 4.50 -42.02 -1.93
CA LYS A 44 5.53 -42.79 -1.22
C LYS A 44 6.92 -42.43 -1.72
N ASP A 45 7.86 -42.40 -0.80
CA ASP A 45 9.31 -42.32 -1.06
C ASP A 45 9.74 -41.09 -1.90
N VAL A 46 9.02 -39.97 -1.79
CA VAL A 46 9.36 -38.71 -2.47
C VAL A 46 8.83 -37.51 -1.70
N ASN A 47 9.59 -36.41 -1.68
CA ASN A 47 9.09 -35.14 -1.19
C ASN A 47 7.97 -34.65 -2.12
N PRO A 48 6.67 -34.59 -1.63
CA PRO A 48 5.53 -34.25 -2.47
C PRO A 48 5.51 -32.79 -2.93
N TYR A 49 6.38 -31.95 -2.38
CA TYR A 49 6.53 -30.53 -2.73
C TYR A 49 7.58 -30.29 -3.81
N ASN A 50 8.32 -31.34 -4.20
CA ASN A 50 9.36 -31.27 -5.24
C ASN A 50 8.78 -31.55 -6.64
N TYR A 51 8.43 -30.48 -7.36
CA TYR A 51 7.86 -30.56 -8.70
C TYR A 51 8.84 -31.10 -9.76
N ASP A 52 10.16 -31.22 -9.48
CA ASP A 52 11.09 -31.92 -10.37
C ASP A 52 10.92 -33.46 -10.29
N LYS A 53 10.37 -33.97 -9.19
CA LYS A 53 10.22 -35.38 -8.91
C LYS A 53 8.81 -35.91 -9.07
N ILE A 54 7.83 -35.14 -8.60
CA ILE A 54 6.43 -35.54 -8.64
C ILE A 54 5.53 -34.34 -9.00
N ILE A 55 4.67 -34.52 -9.99
CA ILE A 55 3.79 -33.47 -10.47
C ILE A 55 2.36 -34.03 -10.51
N CYS A 56 1.46 -33.37 -9.80
CA CYS A 56 0.02 -33.57 -9.93
C CYS A 56 -0.56 -32.46 -10.78
N GLN A 57 -1.35 -32.78 -11.82
CA GLN A 57 -1.96 -31.81 -12.72
C GLN A 57 -3.40 -32.17 -13.08
N ALA A 58 -4.26 -31.16 -13.18
CA ALA A 58 -5.56 -31.29 -13.83
C ALA A 58 -5.50 -30.75 -15.25
N PHE A 59 -5.97 -31.55 -16.20
CA PHE A 59 -6.20 -31.16 -17.58
C PHE A 59 -7.66 -30.74 -17.70
N VAL A 60 -7.91 -29.48 -17.89
CA VAL A 60 -9.25 -28.87 -17.80
C VAL A 60 -9.69 -28.39 -19.16
N THR A 61 -10.98 -28.64 -19.49
CA THR A 61 -11.65 -28.10 -20.67
C THR A 61 -12.82 -27.25 -20.23
N SER A 62 -12.80 -25.97 -20.56
CA SER A 62 -13.85 -25.01 -20.28
C SER A 62 -15.08 -25.18 -21.21
N PRO A 63 -16.24 -24.56 -20.93
CA PRO A 63 -17.44 -24.64 -21.77
C PRO A 63 -17.24 -24.17 -23.22
N ASP A 64 -16.28 -23.28 -23.48
CA ASP A 64 -15.89 -22.82 -24.81
C ASP A 64 -14.78 -23.64 -25.46
N SER A 65 -14.56 -24.86 -24.98
CA SER A 65 -13.59 -25.84 -25.50
C SER A 65 -12.12 -25.42 -25.40
N ARG A 66 -11.77 -24.42 -24.60
CA ARG A 66 -10.38 -24.12 -24.28
C ARG A 66 -9.83 -25.15 -23.32
N THR A 67 -8.63 -25.62 -23.58
CA THR A 67 -7.91 -26.53 -22.71
C THR A 67 -6.74 -25.83 -22.03
N PHE A 68 -6.54 -26.12 -20.76
CA PHE A 68 -5.41 -25.60 -19.97
C PHE A 68 -5.05 -26.60 -18.86
N ILE A 69 -3.92 -26.39 -18.25
CA ILE A 69 -3.39 -27.26 -17.19
C ILE A 69 -3.35 -26.46 -15.90
N LEU A 70 -3.87 -27.05 -14.83
CA LEU A 70 -3.71 -26.53 -13.47
C LEU A 70 -2.77 -27.43 -12.70
N ASP A 71 -1.77 -26.86 -12.07
CA ASP A 71 -0.93 -27.59 -11.14
C ASP A 71 -1.71 -27.93 -9.86
N GLY A 72 -1.49 -29.13 -9.37
CA GLY A 72 -1.92 -29.56 -8.05
C GLY A 72 -0.84 -29.31 -7.02
N PHE A 73 -1.22 -29.42 -5.77
CA PHE A 73 -0.34 -29.26 -4.62
C PHE A 73 -0.62 -30.33 -3.58
N TYR A 74 0.40 -30.69 -2.79
CA TYR A 74 0.21 -31.57 -1.65
C TYR A 74 -0.21 -30.73 -0.44
N SER A 75 -1.22 -31.18 0.29
CA SER A 75 -1.80 -30.47 1.43
C SER A 75 -2.07 -31.45 2.57
N VAL A 76 -1.70 -31.06 3.77
CA VAL A 76 -2.20 -31.68 5.00
C VAL A 76 -3.44 -30.92 5.45
N ASP A 77 -4.50 -31.65 5.75
CA ASP A 77 -5.77 -31.09 6.20
C ASP A 77 -5.84 -30.98 7.71
N PHE A 78 -6.53 -29.97 8.19
CA PHE A 78 -6.76 -29.71 9.60
C PHE A 78 -8.24 -29.44 9.89
N ASP A 79 -8.74 -29.93 11.03
CA ASP A 79 -9.89 -29.34 11.70
C ASP A 79 -9.40 -28.20 12.59
N TYR A 80 -10.13 -27.12 12.61
CA TYR A 80 -9.82 -25.97 13.47
C TYR A 80 -11.01 -25.57 14.32
N SER A 81 -10.76 -25.41 15.63
CA SER A 81 -11.75 -24.94 16.61
C SER A 81 -11.49 -23.48 16.97
N TYR A 82 -12.38 -22.59 16.57
CA TYR A 82 -12.31 -21.17 16.97
C TYR A 82 -12.49 -20.95 18.49
N THR A 83 -13.15 -21.87 19.16
CA THR A 83 -13.38 -21.77 20.63
C THR A 83 -12.12 -22.05 21.43
N THR A 84 -11.35 -23.05 21.00
CA THR A 84 -10.13 -23.48 21.71
C THR A 84 -8.84 -23.07 21.04
N ASN A 85 -8.92 -22.45 19.85
CA ASN A 85 -7.78 -22.12 18.98
C ASN A 85 -6.91 -23.35 18.67
N ALA A 86 -7.52 -24.53 18.59
CA ALA A 86 -6.82 -25.80 18.41
C ALA A 86 -6.93 -26.32 16.99
N TYR A 87 -5.85 -26.94 16.52
CA TYR A 87 -5.73 -27.59 15.21
C TYR A 87 -5.61 -29.09 15.41
N THR A 88 -6.38 -29.87 14.65
CA THR A 88 -6.30 -31.35 14.63
C THR A 88 -5.98 -31.79 13.20
N GLU A 89 -4.81 -32.39 13.03
CA GLU A 89 -4.36 -32.90 11.73
C GLU A 89 -5.19 -34.12 11.28
N LYS A 90 -5.54 -34.18 9.97
CA LYS A 90 -6.35 -35.26 9.37
C LYS A 90 -5.62 -36.13 8.36
N GLY A 91 -4.43 -35.74 7.96
CA GLY A 91 -3.64 -36.40 6.94
C GLY A 91 -3.49 -35.58 5.66
N GLY A 92 -2.63 -36.06 4.78
CA GLY A 92 -2.23 -35.32 3.59
C GLY A 92 -2.60 -36.01 2.27
N SER A 93 -2.90 -35.21 1.23
CA SER A 93 -3.17 -35.69 -0.11
C SER A 93 -2.86 -34.62 -1.15
N PHE A 94 -2.68 -35.02 -2.41
CA PHE A 94 -2.72 -34.09 -3.51
C PHE A 94 -4.11 -33.51 -3.72
N LYS A 95 -4.16 -32.24 -4.06
CA LYS A 95 -5.38 -31.53 -4.44
C LYS A 95 -5.16 -30.65 -5.66
N VAL A 96 -6.21 -30.39 -6.40
CA VAL A 96 -6.25 -29.32 -7.40
C VAL A 96 -7.38 -28.37 -7.05
N ARG A 97 -7.10 -27.08 -7.08
CA ARG A 97 -8.12 -26.03 -6.87
C ARG A 97 -8.35 -25.26 -8.15
N MET A 98 -9.60 -24.92 -8.39
CA MET A 98 -9.99 -24.04 -9.49
C MET A 98 -11.18 -23.16 -9.10
N ALA A 99 -11.35 -22.04 -9.82
CA ALA A 99 -12.54 -21.21 -9.81
C ALA A 99 -13.06 -21.09 -11.25
N PRO A 100 -14.20 -21.66 -11.60
CA PRO A 100 -14.73 -21.58 -12.96
C PRO A 100 -15.24 -20.17 -13.24
N TRP A 101 -14.73 -19.51 -14.29
CA TRP A 101 -15.08 -18.13 -14.65
C TRP A 101 -16.15 -18.03 -15.74
N LYS A 102 -16.64 -19.15 -16.27
CA LYS A 102 -17.62 -19.21 -17.34
C LYS A 102 -18.72 -20.19 -17.02
N VAL A 103 -19.97 -19.76 -17.22
CA VAL A 103 -21.14 -20.61 -17.07
C VAL A 103 -21.15 -21.71 -18.11
N GLY A 104 -21.51 -22.94 -17.70
CA GLY A 104 -21.60 -24.11 -18.55
C GLY A 104 -20.83 -25.31 -18.03
N LYS A 105 -20.75 -26.36 -18.87
CA LYS A 105 -20.14 -27.64 -18.49
C LYS A 105 -18.62 -27.60 -18.60
N TRP A 106 -17.97 -27.85 -17.50
CA TRP A 106 -16.53 -28.01 -17.36
C TRP A 106 -16.16 -29.48 -17.30
N LYS A 107 -15.07 -29.87 -17.96
CA LYS A 107 -14.57 -31.25 -17.96
C LYS A 107 -13.13 -31.25 -17.47
N TYR A 108 -12.71 -32.29 -16.78
CA TYR A 108 -11.33 -32.45 -16.33
C TYR A 108 -10.95 -33.90 -16.10
N PHE A 109 -9.65 -34.18 -16.17
CA PHE A 109 -9.04 -35.39 -15.62
C PHE A 109 -7.74 -35.03 -14.91
N ILE A 110 -7.35 -35.84 -13.94
CA ILE A 110 -6.13 -35.67 -13.16
C ILE A 110 -5.06 -36.62 -13.67
N ARG A 111 -3.82 -36.15 -13.73
CA ARG A 111 -2.63 -36.94 -13.99
C ARG A 111 -1.58 -36.69 -12.92
N VAL A 112 -0.93 -37.78 -12.41
CA VAL A 112 0.25 -37.66 -11.57
C VAL A 112 1.40 -38.33 -12.32
N THR A 113 2.54 -37.60 -12.40
CA THR A 113 3.79 -38.13 -12.95
C THR A 113 4.86 -38.16 -11.85
N LYS A 114 5.65 -39.25 -11.79
CA LYS A 114 6.80 -39.39 -10.89
C LYS A 114 8.02 -39.72 -11.75
N ASP A 115 9.09 -38.93 -11.59
CA ASP A 115 10.32 -39.05 -12.42
C ASP A 115 10.01 -39.09 -13.93
N GLY A 116 9.07 -38.22 -14.37
CA GLY A 116 8.65 -38.08 -15.76
C GLY A 116 7.70 -39.19 -16.27
N LYS A 117 7.37 -40.21 -15.47
CA LYS A 117 6.47 -41.32 -15.85
C LYS A 117 5.08 -41.11 -15.26
N GLU A 118 4.04 -41.38 -16.05
CA GLU A 118 2.64 -41.37 -15.56
C GLU A 118 2.45 -42.51 -14.56
N VAL A 119 2.10 -42.19 -13.32
CA VAL A 119 1.85 -43.16 -12.23
C VAL A 119 0.38 -43.20 -11.81
N TYR A 120 -0.40 -42.19 -12.21
CA TYR A 120 -1.84 -42.14 -11.95
C TYR A 120 -2.53 -41.28 -13.01
N LYS A 121 -3.72 -41.74 -13.44
CA LYS A 121 -4.63 -40.99 -14.30
C LYS A 121 -6.07 -41.27 -13.91
N SER A 122 -6.85 -40.22 -13.65
CA SER A 122 -8.25 -40.35 -13.36
C SER A 122 -9.10 -40.56 -14.64
N THR A 123 -10.32 -41.06 -14.51
CA THR A 123 -11.31 -40.93 -15.55
C THR A 123 -11.69 -39.49 -15.82
N LEU A 124 -12.25 -39.20 -16.99
CA LEU A 124 -12.79 -37.89 -17.31
C LEU A 124 -14.01 -37.60 -16.41
N LYS A 125 -13.99 -36.47 -15.72
CA LYS A 125 -15.07 -35.99 -14.84
C LYS A 125 -15.59 -34.66 -15.33
N SER A 126 -16.74 -34.23 -14.83
CA SER A 126 -17.33 -32.95 -15.19
C SER A 126 -18.19 -32.37 -14.07
N PHE A 127 -18.37 -31.05 -14.10
CA PHE A 127 -19.31 -30.28 -13.29
C PHE A 127 -19.92 -29.16 -14.15
N THR A 128 -21.01 -28.54 -13.70
CA THR A 128 -21.62 -27.38 -14.37
C THR A 128 -21.48 -26.15 -13.54
N ALA A 129 -20.82 -25.12 -14.08
CA ALA A 129 -20.75 -23.80 -13.47
C ALA A 129 -22.04 -23.03 -13.77
N VAL A 130 -22.63 -22.42 -12.76
CA VAL A 130 -23.88 -21.63 -12.86
C VAL A 130 -23.59 -20.17 -12.55
N ALA A 131 -24.38 -19.25 -13.11
CA ALA A 131 -24.27 -17.84 -12.87
C ALA A 131 -24.50 -17.49 -11.38
N ASP A 132 -23.72 -16.58 -10.87
CA ASP A 132 -23.86 -16.00 -9.53
C ASP A 132 -23.63 -14.49 -9.63
N LYS A 133 -24.68 -13.71 -9.46
CA LYS A 133 -24.64 -12.24 -9.56
C LYS A 133 -23.91 -11.57 -8.41
N THR A 134 -23.65 -12.27 -7.31
CA THR A 134 -22.92 -11.75 -6.17
C THR A 134 -21.40 -11.83 -6.37
N ARG A 135 -20.94 -12.67 -7.31
CA ARG A 135 -19.53 -12.85 -7.65
C ARG A 135 -19.12 -11.90 -8.77
N LYS A 136 -18.13 -11.07 -8.52
CA LYS A 136 -17.63 -10.06 -9.45
C LYS A 136 -16.46 -10.55 -10.31
N GLY A 137 -15.84 -11.64 -9.90
CA GLY A 137 -14.63 -12.19 -10.52
C GLY A 137 -13.36 -11.49 -10.04
N PHE A 138 -12.29 -11.71 -10.78
CA PHE A 138 -10.96 -11.20 -10.44
C PHE A 138 -10.82 -9.72 -10.74
N LEU A 139 -9.95 -9.05 -10.00
CA LEU A 139 -9.57 -7.67 -10.26
C LEU A 139 -8.59 -7.58 -11.42
N ARG A 140 -8.73 -6.53 -12.22
CA ARG A 140 -7.92 -6.20 -13.40
C ARG A 140 -7.58 -4.72 -13.42
N VAL A 141 -6.49 -4.35 -14.06
CA VAL A 141 -6.32 -2.95 -14.49
C VAL A 141 -7.46 -2.63 -15.45
N SER A 142 -8.16 -1.52 -15.23
CA SER A 142 -9.30 -1.15 -16.07
C SER A 142 -8.85 -0.85 -17.49
N LYS A 143 -9.65 -1.29 -18.45
CA LYS A 143 -9.45 -0.99 -19.86
C LYS A 143 -9.90 0.44 -20.25
N SER A 144 -10.76 1.02 -19.43
CA SER A 144 -11.31 2.36 -19.66
C SER A 144 -10.39 3.44 -19.14
N ASP A 145 -9.69 3.18 -18.02
CA ASP A 145 -8.73 4.09 -17.41
C ASP A 145 -7.65 3.27 -16.67
N PRO A 146 -6.40 3.27 -17.16
CA PRO A 146 -5.34 2.43 -16.63
C PRO A 146 -4.87 2.83 -15.21
N LEU A 147 -5.32 3.95 -14.65
CA LEU A 147 -5.01 4.35 -13.28
C LEU A 147 -5.85 3.60 -12.24
N PHE A 148 -6.93 2.94 -12.66
CA PHE A 148 -7.88 2.31 -11.77
C PHE A 148 -8.05 0.81 -12.04
N LEU A 149 -8.77 0.15 -11.15
CA LEU A 149 -9.10 -1.27 -11.25
C LEU A 149 -10.58 -1.47 -11.55
N GLU A 150 -10.87 -2.55 -12.28
CA GLU A 150 -12.22 -3.07 -12.52
C GLU A 150 -12.26 -4.57 -12.24
N PHE A 151 -13.44 -5.11 -11.89
CA PHE A 151 -13.66 -6.55 -11.83
C PHE A 151 -13.91 -7.15 -13.23
N ASP A 152 -13.86 -8.49 -13.33
CA ASP A 152 -14.22 -9.19 -14.58
C ASP A 152 -15.64 -8.84 -15.05
N ASN A 153 -16.59 -8.56 -14.13
CA ASN A 153 -17.96 -8.11 -14.43
C ASN A 153 -18.07 -6.61 -14.80
N LYS A 154 -16.95 -5.87 -14.82
CA LYS A 154 -16.83 -4.44 -15.16
C LYS A 154 -17.28 -3.45 -14.08
N ASP A 155 -17.55 -3.90 -12.87
CA ASP A 155 -17.74 -3.01 -11.74
C ASP A 155 -16.39 -2.32 -11.42
N SER A 156 -16.43 -1.02 -11.14
CA SER A 156 -15.26 -0.27 -10.67
C SER A 156 -14.84 -0.75 -9.27
N PHE A 157 -13.54 -0.74 -9.00
CA PHE A 157 -12.99 -1.01 -7.68
C PHE A 157 -12.25 0.22 -7.14
N PHE A 158 -12.43 0.50 -5.87
CA PHE A 158 -11.65 1.46 -5.11
C PHE A 158 -11.32 0.85 -3.75
N GLY A 159 -10.03 0.75 -3.42
CA GLY A 159 -9.54 0.10 -2.21
C GLY A 159 -9.67 1.00 -0.99
N ILE A 160 -10.28 0.51 0.08
CA ILE A 160 -10.32 1.16 1.40
C ILE A 160 -9.98 0.11 2.44
N GLY A 161 -8.99 0.38 3.29
CA GLY A 161 -8.61 -0.58 4.32
C GLY A 161 -7.28 -0.26 4.99
N MET A 162 -6.61 -1.31 5.44
CA MET A 162 -5.33 -1.20 6.15
C MET A 162 -4.54 -2.50 6.08
N ASN A 163 -3.28 -2.47 6.54
CA ASN A 163 -2.49 -3.67 6.73
C ASN A 163 -3.07 -4.55 7.86
N MET A 164 -3.02 -5.86 7.68
CA MET A 164 -3.22 -6.89 8.68
C MET A 164 -2.24 -8.02 8.37
N ALA A 165 -0.94 -7.67 8.38
CA ALA A 165 0.10 -8.48 7.78
C ALA A 165 0.24 -9.87 8.45
N TRP A 166 0.08 -9.96 9.77
CA TRP A 166 0.11 -11.21 10.53
C TRP A 166 -0.78 -11.12 11.77
N PRO A 167 -1.19 -12.26 12.35
CA PRO A 167 -2.00 -12.24 13.58
C PRO A 167 -1.13 -11.84 14.77
N LYS A 168 -1.77 -11.36 15.82
CA LYS A 168 -1.09 -11.10 17.11
C LYS A 168 -0.81 -12.43 17.84
N ASP A 169 -1.67 -12.82 18.76
CA ASP A 169 -1.44 -13.98 19.64
C ASP A 169 -2.42 -15.14 19.41
N ARG A 170 -3.58 -14.86 18.78
CA ARG A 170 -4.69 -15.81 18.67
C ARG A 170 -4.88 -16.36 17.25
N GLY A 171 -3.94 -16.10 16.35
CA GLY A 171 -3.94 -16.68 14.99
C GLY A 171 -5.21 -16.34 14.19
N LEU A 172 -5.97 -17.36 13.76
CA LEU A 172 -7.19 -17.19 12.99
C LEU A 172 -8.31 -16.43 13.71
N VAL A 173 -8.31 -16.43 15.04
CA VAL A 173 -9.28 -15.66 15.84
C VAL A 173 -9.07 -14.16 15.63
N ASP A 174 -7.81 -13.71 15.62
CA ASP A 174 -7.48 -12.30 15.37
C ASP A 174 -7.97 -11.86 13.98
N TYR A 175 -7.64 -12.61 12.94
CA TYR A 175 -8.10 -12.32 11.58
C TYR A 175 -9.62 -12.26 11.47
N ARG A 176 -10.34 -13.20 12.09
CA ARG A 176 -11.80 -13.20 12.07
C ARG A 176 -12.39 -11.93 12.68
N GLU A 177 -11.87 -11.51 13.83
CA GLU A 177 -12.35 -10.31 14.52
C GLU A 177 -12.02 -9.04 13.73
N TRP A 178 -10.79 -8.92 13.23
CA TRP A 178 -10.35 -7.76 12.46
C TRP A 178 -11.07 -7.64 11.11
N PHE A 179 -11.25 -8.75 10.39
CA PHE A 179 -11.98 -8.75 9.11
C PHE A 179 -13.45 -8.37 9.30
N THR A 180 -14.07 -8.87 10.37
CA THR A 180 -15.44 -8.44 10.72
C THR A 180 -15.48 -6.93 10.97
N LYS A 181 -14.54 -6.37 11.75
CA LYS A 181 -14.50 -4.93 12.02
C LYS A 181 -14.25 -4.11 10.73
N LEU A 182 -13.37 -4.57 9.84
CA LEU A 182 -13.16 -3.93 8.53
C LEU A 182 -14.45 -3.89 7.71
N LYS A 183 -15.06 -5.06 7.51
CA LYS A 183 -16.32 -5.21 6.76
C LYS A 183 -17.43 -4.33 7.33
N ASP A 184 -17.64 -4.37 8.64
CA ASP A 184 -18.71 -3.63 9.32
C ASP A 184 -18.53 -2.11 9.21
N ASN A 185 -17.32 -1.67 8.93
CA ASN A 185 -16.97 -0.26 8.69
C ASN A 185 -16.72 0.07 7.21
N GLY A 186 -17.08 -0.84 6.28
CA GLY A 186 -17.08 -0.59 4.85
C GLY A 186 -15.72 -0.69 4.17
N ALA A 187 -14.68 -1.13 4.86
CA ALA A 187 -13.40 -1.46 4.22
C ALA A 187 -13.52 -2.70 3.35
N ASN A 188 -12.72 -2.77 2.27
CA ASN A 188 -12.74 -3.84 1.29
C ASN A 188 -11.34 -4.31 0.85
N LEU A 189 -10.27 -3.77 1.44
CA LEU A 189 -8.89 -4.09 1.08
C LEU A 189 -8.05 -4.31 2.33
N THR A 190 -7.18 -5.32 2.30
CA THR A 190 -6.15 -5.52 3.31
C THR A 190 -4.87 -6.07 2.69
N ARG A 191 -3.75 -5.91 3.36
CA ARG A 191 -2.47 -6.48 2.97
C ARG A 191 -2.04 -7.51 4.01
N VAL A 192 -1.66 -8.72 3.55
CA VAL A 192 -1.30 -9.88 4.38
C VAL A 192 0.05 -10.40 3.92
N TRP A 193 0.90 -10.82 4.85
CA TRP A 193 2.25 -11.32 4.55
C TRP A 193 2.40 -12.82 4.79
N MET A 194 3.12 -13.47 3.89
CA MET A 194 3.65 -14.82 4.12
C MET A 194 4.95 -14.73 4.95
N ALA A 195 4.86 -14.10 6.11
CA ALA A 195 6.00 -13.86 6.97
C ALA A 195 6.52 -15.15 7.62
N PRO A 196 7.84 -15.30 7.83
CA PRO A 196 8.46 -16.47 8.47
C PRO A 196 7.84 -16.82 9.83
N TRP A 197 7.56 -15.83 10.65
CA TRP A 197 6.97 -16.00 11.98
C TRP A 197 5.46 -16.25 11.97
N SER A 198 4.82 -16.24 10.80
CA SER A 198 3.35 -16.37 10.68
C SER A 198 2.96 -17.33 9.55
N LEU A 199 2.56 -16.80 8.39
CA LEU A 199 1.94 -17.54 7.28
C LEU A 199 2.95 -18.06 6.25
N GLY A 200 4.24 -17.84 6.44
CA GLY A 200 5.32 -18.36 5.57
C GLY A 200 5.32 -19.87 5.53
N ILE A 201 5.46 -20.45 4.33
CA ILE A 201 5.41 -21.90 4.11
C ILE A 201 6.77 -22.58 4.04
N GLU A 202 7.84 -21.80 3.96
CA GLU A 202 9.22 -22.29 3.80
C GLU A 202 10.10 -21.64 4.88
N TRP A 203 10.00 -22.14 6.12
CA TRP A 203 10.74 -21.67 7.28
C TRP A 203 10.88 -22.76 8.33
N ASP A 204 11.99 -22.78 9.06
CA ASP A 204 12.32 -23.84 10.02
C ASP A 204 12.18 -25.25 9.41
N THR A 205 12.66 -25.42 8.16
CA THR A 205 12.53 -26.63 7.36
C THR A 205 13.64 -26.70 6.33
N GLU A 206 13.85 -27.87 5.74
CA GLU A 206 14.70 -28.03 4.56
C GLU A 206 14.13 -27.21 3.39
N LEU A 207 15.01 -26.63 2.59
CA LEU A 207 14.63 -25.89 1.39
C LEU A 207 13.81 -26.79 0.43
N GLY A 208 12.64 -26.30 0.01
CA GLY A 208 11.71 -27.02 -0.85
C GLY A 208 10.87 -28.09 -0.12
N ASN A 209 10.88 -28.12 1.21
CA ASN A 209 10.01 -28.98 2.00
C ASN A 209 9.01 -28.15 2.80
N TYR A 210 7.74 -28.10 2.39
CA TYR A 210 6.67 -27.33 3.05
C TYR A 210 5.87 -28.16 4.05
N GLY A 211 6.27 -29.41 4.33
CA GLY A 211 5.59 -30.32 5.26
C GLY A 211 5.42 -29.76 6.65
N PRO A 212 6.50 -29.30 7.32
CA PRO A 212 6.42 -28.72 8.68
C PRO A 212 5.56 -27.46 8.79
N ARG A 213 5.29 -26.79 7.66
CA ARG A 213 4.54 -25.52 7.60
C ARG A 213 3.11 -25.66 7.03
N GLN A 214 2.59 -26.89 6.98
CA GLN A 214 1.23 -27.12 6.45
C GLN A 214 0.13 -26.51 7.33
N LYS A 215 0.36 -26.36 8.62
CA LYS A 215 -0.52 -25.59 9.52
C LYS A 215 -0.60 -24.11 9.07
N GLN A 216 0.50 -23.49 8.78
CA GLN A 216 0.57 -22.11 8.28
C GLN A 216 -0.12 -21.97 6.91
N ALA A 217 0.09 -22.94 6.05
CA ALA A 217 -0.60 -22.98 4.76
C ALA A 217 -2.13 -23.16 4.91
N PHE A 218 -2.59 -23.97 5.87
CA PHE A 218 -4.01 -24.06 6.23
C PHE A 218 -4.53 -22.75 6.81
N MET A 219 -3.75 -22.08 7.66
CA MET A 219 -4.15 -20.75 8.18
C MET A 219 -4.36 -19.74 7.05
N LEU A 220 -3.50 -19.72 6.03
CA LEU A 220 -3.70 -18.85 4.86
C LEU A 220 -4.93 -19.25 4.04
N ASP A 221 -5.23 -20.55 3.89
CA ASP A 221 -6.50 -21.00 3.28
C ASP A 221 -7.71 -20.38 4.02
N GLU A 222 -7.69 -20.37 5.35
CA GLU A 222 -8.78 -19.84 6.17
C GLU A 222 -8.83 -18.29 6.12
N VAL A 223 -7.68 -17.60 6.11
CA VAL A 223 -7.61 -16.14 5.94
C VAL A 223 -8.26 -15.73 4.62
N LEU A 224 -7.92 -16.39 3.51
CA LEU A 224 -8.52 -16.08 2.20
C LEU A 224 -10.00 -16.47 2.13
N ARG A 225 -10.40 -17.54 2.83
CA ARG A 225 -11.82 -17.92 2.94
C ARG A 225 -12.62 -16.84 3.69
N MET A 226 -12.10 -16.35 4.82
CA MET A 226 -12.73 -15.26 5.57
C MET A 226 -12.78 -13.99 4.75
N ALA A 227 -11.69 -13.62 4.07
CA ALA A 227 -11.65 -12.46 3.18
C ALA A 227 -12.74 -12.53 2.11
N SER A 228 -12.89 -13.69 1.42
CA SER A 228 -13.94 -13.90 0.41
C SER A 228 -15.36 -13.79 0.99
N GLN A 229 -15.59 -14.29 2.21
CA GLN A 229 -16.87 -14.19 2.88
C GLN A 229 -17.24 -12.78 3.30
N ASP A 230 -16.23 -12.00 3.68
CA ASP A 230 -16.39 -10.63 4.19
C ASP A 230 -16.28 -9.57 3.08
N GLY A 231 -16.02 -9.98 1.83
CA GLY A 231 -15.89 -9.09 0.69
C GLY A 231 -14.60 -8.26 0.73
N LEU A 232 -13.57 -8.79 1.38
CA LEU A 232 -12.23 -8.20 1.44
C LEU A 232 -11.34 -8.77 0.34
N TYR A 233 -10.53 -7.89 -0.25
CA TYR A 233 -9.50 -8.25 -1.20
C TYR A 233 -8.14 -8.16 -0.53
N VAL A 234 -7.26 -9.08 -0.87
CA VAL A 234 -5.96 -9.25 -0.20
C VAL A 234 -4.82 -8.96 -1.17
N MET A 235 -3.99 -8.01 -0.86
CA MET A 235 -2.65 -7.90 -1.43
C MET A 235 -1.75 -8.85 -0.62
N LEU A 236 -1.29 -9.94 -1.25
CA LEU A 236 -0.54 -10.97 -0.55
C LEU A 236 0.96 -10.82 -0.83
N THR A 237 1.69 -10.43 0.22
CA THR A 237 3.15 -10.28 0.18
C THR A 237 3.81 -11.65 0.34
N LEU A 238 4.65 -12.03 -0.63
CA LEU A 238 5.26 -13.36 -0.69
C LEU A 238 6.58 -13.46 0.06
N VAL A 239 7.39 -12.38 0.06
CA VAL A 239 8.72 -12.34 0.69
C VAL A 239 8.91 -11.03 1.47
N PRO A 240 9.05 -11.06 2.80
CA PRO A 240 9.52 -9.92 3.58
C PRO A 240 11.04 -9.70 3.41
N HIS A 241 11.48 -8.45 3.42
CA HIS A 241 12.91 -8.10 3.26
C HIS A 241 13.84 -8.77 4.29
N GLY A 242 13.37 -8.96 5.52
CA GLY A 242 14.15 -9.56 6.60
C GLY A 242 14.63 -10.97 6.29
N GLU A 243 13.92 -11.75 5.45
CA GLU A 243 14.38 -13.07 5.02
C GLU A 243 15.79 -13.02 4.40
N PHE A 244 16.13 -11.93 3.68
CA PHE A 244 17.39 -11.73 3.00
C PHE A 244 18.18 -10.53 3.53
N SER A 245 18.09 -10.26 4.82
CA SER A 245 18.84 -9.23 5.52
C SER A 245 19.50 -9.78 6.78
N SER A 246 20.73 -9.35 7.05
CA SER A 246 21.46 -9.60 8.29
C SER A 246 21.46 -8.38 9.23
N LYS A 247 20.85 -7.26 8.82
CA LYS A 247 20.87 -5.98 9.53
C LYS A 247 19.50 -5.41 9.80
N THR A 248 18.65 -5.31 8.77
CA THR A 248 17.32 -4.72 8.90
C THR A 248 16.29 -5.82 9.10
N ASN A 249 15.65 -5.88 10.27
CA ASN A 249 14.72 -6.94 10.67
C ASN A 249 15.27 -8.34 10.37
N PRO A 250 16.47 -8.69 10.88
CA PRO A 250 17.28 -9.76 10.35
C PRO A 250 16.69 -11.15 10.63
N GLU A 251 16.46 -11.92 9.57
CA GLU A 251 16.00 -13.31 9.62
C GLU A 251 16.94 -14.28 8.89
N TRP A 252 18.03 -13.78 8.27
CA TRP A 252 18.94 -14.57 7.47
C TRP A 252 19.53 -15.78 8.19
N GLU A 253 19.81 -15.66 9.50
CA GLU A 253 20.40 -16.75 10.29
C GLU A 253 19.53 -18.03 10.34
N LYS A 254 18.21 -17.88 10.16
CA LYS A 254 17.22 -18.98 10.15
C LYS A 254 16.70 -19.29 8.75
N ASN A 255 17.15 -18.56 7.74
CA ASN A 255 16.62 -18.72 6.38
C ASN A 255 17.02 -20.07 5.78
N PRO A 256 16.10 -20.90 5.25
CA PRO A 256 16.40 -22.19 4.65
C PRO A 256 17.28 -22.10 3.38
N TYR A 257 17.41 -20.93 2.76
CA TYR A 257 18.37 -20.73 1.67
C TYR A 257 19.82 -20.64 2.14
N SER A 258 20.07 -20.34 3.42
CA SER A 258 21.43 -20.21 3.98
C SER A 258 22.11 -21.58 4.11
N ILE A 259 23.40 -21.65 3.72
CA ILE A 259 24.22 -22.86 3.93
C ILE A 259 24.34 -23.24 5.41
N LYS A 260 24.11 -22.32 6.34
CA LYS A 260 24.05 -22.61 7.78
C LYS A 260 22.87 -23.52 8.15
N ASN A 261 21.85 -23.56 7.30
CA ASN A 261 20.64 -24.37 7.45
C ASN A 261 20.52 -25.40 6.30
N ASP A 262 21.65 -25.90 5.82
CA ASP A 262 21.75 -26.85 4.70
C ASP A 262 21.17 -26.35 3.37
N GLY A 263 21.11 -25.01 3.22
CA GLY A 263 20.62 -24.34 2.01
C GLY A 263 21.68 -24.18 0.92
N LEU A 264 21.45 -23.23 0.02
CA LEU A 264 22.20 -23.06 -1.23
C LEU A 264 23.17 -21.85 -1.23
N LEU A 265 23.02 -20.92 -0.29
CA LEU A 265 23.61 -19.59 -0.35
C LEU A 265 24.52 -19.32 0.86
N ASP A 266 25.73 -18.83 0.59
CA ASP A 266 26.62 -18.32 1.63
C ASP A 266 26.20 -16.91 2.10
N LYS A 267 25.64 -16.11 1.19
CA LYS A 267 25.27 -14.71 1.44
C LYS A 267 23.85 -14.42 0.97
N PRO A 268 23.11 -13.54 1.69
CA PRO A 268 21.75 -13.16 1.32
C PRO A 268 21.62 -12.58 -0.10
N GLU A 269 22.55 -11.70 -0.49
CA GLU A 269 22.55 -11.02 -1.80
C GLU A 269 22.65 -11.98 -3.00
N ASP A 270 23.18 -13.19 -2.80
CA ASP A 270 23.28 -14.21 -3.85
C ASP A 270 21.90 -14.77 -4.26
N PHE A 271 20.86 -14.56 -3.47
CA PHE A 271 19.49 -14.97 -3.79
C PHE A 271 19.01 -14.47 -5.15
N PHE A 272 19.36 -13.25 -5.49
CA PHE A 272 18.91 -12.60 -6.72
C PHE A 272 19.65 -13.09 -7.97
N VAL A 273 20.82 -13.71 -7.82
CA VAL A 273 21.69 -14.09 -8.95
C VAL A 273 21.96 -15.59 -9.06
N ASN A 274 21.88 -16.34 -7.95
CA ASN A 274 22.20 -17.76 -7.95
C ASN A 274 21.11 -18.58 -8.70
N PRO A 275 21.47 -19.35 -9.77
CA PRO A 275 20.47 -20.09 -10.55
C PRO A 275 19.72 -21.16 -9.77
N ALA A 276 20.38 -21.81 -8.80
CA ALA A 276 19.74 -22.84 -7.98
C ALA A 276 18.74 -22.24 -7.00
N ALA A 277 19.06 -21.08 -6.41
CA ALA A 277 18.14 -20.34 -5.56
C ALA A 277 16.92 -19.84 -6.34
N LYS A 278 17.12 -19.27 -7.54
CA LYS A 278 16.03 -18.88 -8.44
C LYS A 278 15.11 -20.06 -8.79
N LYS A 279 15.70 -21.23 -9.04
CA LYS A 279 14.94 -22.46 -9.33
C LYS A 279 14.12 -22.91 -8.11
N ALA A 280 14.72 -22.91 -6.92
CA ALA A 280 14.02 -23.23 -5.67
C ALA A 280 12.87 -22.27 -5.40
N PHE A 281 13.07 -20.97 -5.60
CA PHE A 281 12.03 -19.98 -5.44
C PHE A 281 10.88 -20.13 -6.46
N LYS A 282 11.18 -20.47 -7.72
CA LYS A 282 10.15 -20.83 -8.71
C LYS A 282 9.32 -22.03 -8.27
N ASN A 283 9.93 -23.02 -7.61
CA ASN A 283 9.19 -24.14 -7.03
C ASN A 283 8.24 -23.68 -5.91
N ARG A 284 8.69 -22.76 -5.02
CA ARG A 284 7.83 -22.11 -4.00
C ARG A 284 6.69 -21.33 -4.65
N LEU A 285 6.96 -20.53 -5.68
CA LEU A 285 5.93 -19.80 -6.44
C LEU A 285 4.90 -20.76 -7.07
N ARG A 286 5.35 -21.86 -7.66
CA ARG A 286 4.46 -22.87 -8.26
C ARG A 286 3.49 -23.45 -7.23
N TYR A 287 3.98 -23.78 -6.04
CA TYR A 287 3.15 -24.26 -4.94
C TYR A 287 2.13 -23.19 -4.50
N ILE A 288 2.55 -21.93 -4.34
CA ILE A 288 1.68 -20.80 -3.98
C ILE A 288 0.55 -20.64 -5.00
N LEU A 289 0.88 -20.59 -6.27
CA LEU A 289 -0.09 -20.44 -7.36
C LEU A 289 -1.06 -21.64 -7.45
N ALA A 290 -0.54 -22.86 -7.30
CA ALA A 290 -1.37 -24.06 -7.31
C ALA A 290 -2.38 -24.09 -6.16
N ARG A 291 -1.99 -23.63 -4.95
CA ARG A 291 -2.83 -23.68 -3.75
C ARG A 291 -3.81 -22.50 -3.65
N TRP A 292 -3.38 -21.30 -3.98
CA TRP A 292 -4.14 -20.06 -3.72
C TRP A 292 -4.53 -19.25 -4.96
N GLY A 293 -3.98 -19.58 -6.13
CA GLY A 293 -4.29 -18.86 -7.38
C GLY A 293 -5.75 -18.95 -7.83
N TYR A 294 -6.56 -19.86 -7.28
CA TYR A 294 -8.00 -19.93 -7.54
C TYR A 294 -8.78 -18.79 -6.88
N SER A 295 -8.22 -18.12 -5.88
CA SER A 295 -8.97 -17.23 -5.00
C SER A 295 -9.17 -15.85 -5.63
N ASP A 296 -10.40 -15.47 -5.88
CA ASP A 296 -10.80 -14.14 -6.35
C ASP A 296 -10.65 -13.06 -5.25
N SER A 297 -10.40 -13.47 -4.00
CA SER A 297 -10.04 -12.56 -2.90
C SER A 297 -8.58 -12.10 -2.97
N VAL A 298 -7.70 -12.83 -3.63
CA VAL A 298 -6.35 -12.33 -3.88
C VAL A 298 -6.44 -11.25 -4.95
N MET A 299 -6.16 -9.99 -4.56
CA MET A 299 -6.13 -8.86 -5.47
C MET A 299 -4.85 -8.87 -6.29
N ALA A 300 -3.72 -9.00 -5.60
CA ALA A 300 -2.39 -8.95 -6.20
C ALA A 300 -1.40 -9.83 -5.45
N TRP A 301 -0.43 -10.37 -6.18
CA TRP A 301 0.79 -10.92 -5.63
C TRP A 301 1.82 -9.80 -5.47
N GLU A 302 2.17 -9.49 -4.24
CA GLU A 302 3.31 -8.63 -3.95
C GLU A 302 4.55 -9.50 -3.81
N LEU A 303 5.43 -9.44 -4.81
CA LEU A 303 6.55 -10.37 -4.90
C LEU A 303 7.53 -10.19 -3.74
N PHE A 304 7.81 -8.94 -3.38
CA PHE A 304 8.75 -8.59 -2.30
C PHE A 304 8.29 -7.35 -1.55
N ASN A 305 8.39 -7.38 -0.22
CA ASN A 305 8.24 -6.20 0.63
C ASN A 305 9.57 -5.51 0.81
N GLU A 306 9.64 -4.21 0.51
CA GLU A 306 10.80 -3.32 0.76
C GLU A 306 12.13 -3.96 0.37
N VAL A 307 12.20 -4.43 -0.88
CA VAL A 307 13.33 -5.21 -1.39
C VAL A 307 14.67 -4.46 -1.30
N ASP A 308 14.65 -3.14 -1.27
CA ASP A 308 15.81 -2.27 -1.08
C ASP A 308 16.47 -2.36 0.32
N LEU A 309 15.79 -2.98 1.29
CA LEU A 309 16.32 -3.26 2.62
C LEU A 309 17.04 -4.62 2.73
N THR A 310 17.12 -5.38 1.64
CA THR A 310 17.88 -6.62 1.60
C THR A 310 19.39 -6.36 1.65
N GLU A 311 20.16 -7.38 2.06
CA GLU A 311 21.61 -7.24 2.19
C GLU A 311 22.26 -6.82 0.87
N LYS A 312 23.09 -5.76 0.90
CA LYS A 312 23.83 -5.23 -0.26
C LYS A 312 22.99 -5.07 -1.53
N TYR A 313 21.78 -4.58 -1.36
CA TYR A 313 20.87 -4.31 -2.47
C TYR A 313 21.57 -3.68 -3.69
N LYS A 314 21.24 -4.19 -4.89
CA LYS A 314 21.71 -3.65 -6.19
C LYS A 314 20.57 -3.68 -7.20
N ALA A 315 20.22 -2.52 -7.76
CA ALA A 315 19.09 -2.32 -8.69
C ALA A 315 19.10 -3.31 -9.88
N GLY A 316 20.21 -3.43 -10.61
CA GLY A 316 20.29 -4.28 -11.80
C GLY A 316 19.94 -5.75 -11.53
N PRO A 317 20.70 -6.46 -10.67
CA PRO A 317 20.42 -7.86 -10.35
C PRO A 317 19.03 -8.10 -9.77
N VAL A 318 18.53 -7.17 -8.93
CA VAL A 318 17.20 -7.27 -8.33
C VAL A 318 16.12 -7.03 -9.39
N GLY A 319 16.32 -6.09 -10.31
CA GLY A 319 15.40 -5.83 -11.42
C GLY A 319 15.29 -7.02 -12.39
N GLU A 320 16.43 -7.63 -12.77
CA GLU A 320 16.45 -8.85 -13.59
C GLU A 320 15.72 -10.00 -12.90
N TRP A 321 15.95 -10.17 -11.59
CA TRP A 321 15.26 -11.19 -10.78
C TRP A 321 13.75 -10.96 -10.74
N HIS A 322 13.30 -9.71 -10.53
CA HIS A 322 11.87 -9.35 -10.54
C HIS A 322 11.23 -9.69 -11.87
N SER A 323 11.86 -9.27 -12.97
CA SER A 323 11.37 -9.57 -14.33
C SER A 323 11.22 -11.09 -14.53
N GLU A 324 12.23 -11.89 -14.17
CA GLU A 324 12.22 -13.35 -14.30
C GLU A 324 11.12 -14.00 -13.45
N MET A 325 10.92 -13.55 -12.20
CA MET A 325 9.90 -14.12 -11.30
C MET A 325 8.49 -13.68 -11.71
N PHE A 326 8.30 -12.45 -12.15
CA PHE A 326 7.02 -11.99 -12.68
C PHE A 326 6.61 -12.76 -13.95
N ASP A 327 7.55 -13.00 -14.88
CA ASP A 327 7.27 -13.81 -16.07
C ASP A 327 6.91 -15.26 -15.69
N TYR A 328 7.57 -15.80 -14.66
CA TYR A 328 7.22 -17.12 -14.13
C TYR A 328 5.79 -17.13 -13.58
N ILE A 329 5.42 -16.15 -12.76
CA ILE A 329 4.05 -16.02 -12.22
C ILE A 329 3.05 -15.89 -13.38
N LYS A 330 3.27 -14.97 -14.33
CA LYS A 330 2.37 -14.77 -15.48
C LYS A 330 2.16 -16.02 -16.33
N SER A 331 3.15 -16.89 -16.41
CA SER A 331 3.08 -18.16 -17.16
C SER A 331 2.34 -19.28 -16.42
N HIS A 332 2.27 -19.25 -15.08
CA HIS A 332 1.68 -20.30 -14.24
C HIS A 332 0.37 -19.86 -13.57
N ASP A 333 0.12 -18.58 -13.43
CA ASP A 333 -1.14 -18.06 -12.88
C ASP A 333 -2.23 -18.01 -13.94
N THR A 334 -3.04 -19.06 -13.99
CA THR A 334 -4.18 -19.16 -14.93
C THR A 334 -5.16 -18.01 -14.81
N TYR A 335 -5.29 -17.42 -13.62
CA TYR A 335 -6.24 -16.36 -13.32
C TYR A 335 -5.70 -14.97 -13.54
N ARG A 336 -4.37 -14.83 -13.74
CA ARG A 336 -3.69 -13.56 -14.04
C ARG A 336 -3.99 -12.47 -13.00
N HIS A 337 -3.71 -12.79 -11.74
CA HIS A 337 -3.73 -11.77 -10.69
C HIS A 337 -2.77 -10.63 -11.00
N LEU A 338 -3.05 -9.47 -10.41
CA LEU A 338 -2.20 -8.29 -10.52
C LEU A 338 -0.86 -8.53 -9.81
N LEU A 339 0.19 -7.87 -10.28
CA LEU A 339 1.55 -7.99 -9.76
C LEU A 339 2.05 -6.66 -9.23
N THR A 340 2.72 -6.70 -8.07
CA THR A 340 3.36 -5.55 -7.45
C THR A 340 4.61 -5.97 -6.67
N THR A 341 5.36 -5.00 -6.20
CA THR A 341 6.45 -5.10 -5.23
C THR A 341 6.51 -3.79 -4.47
N SER A 342 7.29 -3.68 -3.39
CA SER A 342 7.44 -2.41 -2.67
C SER A 342 8.90 -2.08 -2.35
N PHE A 343 9.13 -0.80 -2.02
CA PHE A 343 10.39 -0.24 -1.58
C PHE A 343 10.17 0.61 -0.34
N SER A 344 11.15 0.60 0.58
CA SER A 344 11.15 1.48 1.76
C SER A 344 11.39 2.94 1.38
N ASN A 345 12.21 3.17 0.34
CA ASN A 345 12.39 4.48 -0.26
C ASN A 345 11.44 4.59 -1.46
N PRO A 346 10.42 5.49 -1.41
CA PRO A 346 9.44 5.63 -2.48
C PRO A 346 10.03 6.06 -3.83
N ASN A 347 11.27 6.57 -3.85
CA ASN A 347 11.96 6.99 -5.07
C ASN A 347 12.96 5.95 -5.60
N LYS A 348 13.03 4.77 -4.97
CA LYS A 348 13.95 3.71 -5.37
C LYS A 348 13.50 3.04 -6.65
N ASP A 349 14.48 2.67 -7.46
CA ASP A 349 14.39 1.84 -8.67
C ASP A 349 13.19 2.07 -9.59
N PRO A 350 13.12 3.22 -10.24
CA PRO A 350 12.10 3.50 -11.25
C PRO A 350 12.09 2.46 -12.39
N GLU A 351 13.21 1.77 -12.62
CA GLU A 351 13.31 0.72 -13.63
C GLU A 351 12.39 -0.47 -13.32
N ILE A 352 12.28 -0.87 -12.05
CA ILE A 352 11.36 -1.94 -11.65
C ILE A 352 9.90 -1.50 -11.83
N TRP A 353 9.56 -0.26 -11.45
CA TRP A 353 8.23 0.30 -11.68
C TRP A 353 7.83 0.33 -13.17
N ASN A 354 8.80 0.52 -14.06
CA ASN A 354 8.61 0.53 -15.51
C ASN A 354 8.52 -0.87 -16.15
N LEU A 355 8.81 -1.95 -15.43
CA LEU A 355 8.62 -3.30 -15.96
C LEU A 355 7.17 -3.49 -16.44
N GLY A 356 7.00 -4.03 -17.63
CA GLY A 356 5.67 -4.30 -18.20
C GLY A 356 4.87 -5.36 -17.44
N GLN A 357 5.52 -6.10 -16.55
CA GLN A 357 4.90 -7.10 -15.69
C GLN A 357 4.27 -6.48 -14.43
N VAL A 358 4.77 -5.33 -13.97
CA VAL A 358 4.23 -4.63 -12.79
C VAL A 358 2.92 -3.95 -13.15
N ASP A 359 1.85 -4.37 -12.49
CA ASP A 359 0.49 -3.86 -12.72
C ASP A 359 0.13 -2.72 -11.76
N ILE A 360 0.66 -2.72 -10.54
CA ILE A 360 0.39 -1.73 -9.48
C ILE A 360 1.71 -1.17 -8.95
N ILE A 361 1.80 0.16 -8.85
CA ILE A 361 2.86 0.86 -8.12
C ILE A 361 2.46 0.92 -6.65
N GLN A 362 3.34 0.45 -5.77
CA GLN A 362 3.11 0.48 -4.32
C GLN A 362 4.25 1.23 -3.62
N THR A 363 3.90 2.25 -2.84
CA THR A 363 4.87 3.05 -2.09
C THR A 363 4.64 2.96 -0.59
N HIS A 364 5.72 3.11 0.20
CA HIS A 364 5.67 3.19 1.66
C HIS A 364 6.13 4.58 2.10
N ILE A 365 5.43 5.19 3.06
CA ILE A 365 5.67 6.56 3.47
C ILE A 365 5.57 6.67 4.99
N TYR A 366 6.69 6.90 5.62
CA TYR A 366 6.78 7.09 7.07
C TYR A 366 7.34 8.47 7.42
N ASN A 367 7.46 8.75 8.69
CA ASN A 367 7.96 10.02 9.22
C ASN A 367 7.08 11.21 8.79
N LEU A 368 5.76 11.02 8.82
CA LEU A 368 4.79 12.03 8.42
C LEU A 368 4.81 13.23 9.39
N ARG A 369 4.98 14.43 8.84
CA ARG A 369 4.95 15.71 9.56
C ARG A 369 3.72 16.55 9.20
N ASP A 370 3.32 16.47 7.94
CA ASP A 370 2.06 16.90 7.38
C ASP A 370 1.51 15.75 6.54
N GLU A 371 0.70 14.91 7.17
CA GLU A 371 0.22 13.67 6.59
C GLU A 371 -0.59 13.89 5.31
N ALA A 372 -1.41 14.94 5.26
CA ALA A 372 -2.22 15.24 4.10
C ALA A 372 -1.37 15.63 2.89
N LEU A 373 -0.41 16.54 3.10
CA LEU A 373 0.45 17.06 2.04
C LEU A 373 1.41 15.99 1.53
N GLN A 374 2.11 15.29 2.44
CA GLN A 374 3.12 14.30 2.06
C GLN A 374 2.50 13.09 1.32
N ILE A 375 1.35 12.61 1.77
CA ILE A 375 0.60 11.54 1.08
C ILE A 375 0.15 12.00 -0.30
N TYR A 376 -0.46 13.20 -0.39
CA TYR A 376 -0.90 13.77 -1.66
C TYR A 376 0.23 13.83 -2.69
N GLU A 377 1.36 14.41 -2.30
CA GLU A 377 2.50 14.61 -3.19
C GLU A 377 3.13 13.30 -3.65
N ALA A 378 3.27 12.34 -2.75
CA ALA A 378 3.79 11.02 -3.10
C ALA A 378 2.88 10.27 -4.09
N CYS A 379 1.56 10.33 -3.89
CA CYS A 379 0.60 9.75 -4.83
C CYS A 379 0.71 10.42 -6.21
N LYS A 380 0.69 11.76 -6.24
CA LYS A 380 0.76 12.54 -7.47
C LYS A 380 2.02 12.24 -8.29
N GLU A 381 3.16 12.21 -7.65
CA GLU A 381 4.42 11.89 -8.31
C GLU A 381 4.37 10.54 -9.03
N LYS A 382 3.84 9.50 -8.38
CA LYS A 382 3.81 8.17 -8.99
C LYS A 382 2.81 8.09 -10.14
N ILE A 383 1.66 8.70 -10.00
CA ILE A 383 0.64 8.76 -11.05
C ILE A 383 1.14 9.51 -12.28
N ASP A 384 1.77 10.66 -12.08
CA ASP A 384 2.28 11.49 -13.17
C ASP A 384 3.46 10.82 -13.92
N ASN A 385 4.26 10.00 -13.23
CA ASN A 385 5.44 9.36 -13.79
C ASN A 385 5.16 8.02 -14.49
N TYR A 386 4.16 7.24 -14.03
CA TYR A 386 4.05 5.84 -14.45
C TYR A 386 2.75 5.47 -15.18
N ALA A 387 1.70 6.27 -15.10
CA ALA A 387 0.39 5.99 -15.71
C ALA A 387 -0.14 4.55 -15.40
N LYS A 388 0.08 4.08 -14.17
CA LYS A 388 -0.36 2.78 -13.64
C LYS A 388 -1.17 2.99 -12.37
N PRO A 389 -2.02 2.03 -11.97
CA PRO A 389 -2.66 2.06 -10.66
C PRO A 389 -1.61 2.24 -9.56
N HIS A 390 -1.86 3.16 -8.65
CA HIS A 390 -0.99 3.44 -7.52
C HIS A 390 -1.73 3.30 -6.19
N ILE A 391 -1.03 2.84 -5.16
CA ILE A 391 -1.50 2.84 -3.77
C ILE A 391 -0.33 3.09 -2.81
N VAL A 392 -0.59 3.82 -1.74
CA VAL A 392 0.32 3.83 -0.58
C VAL A 392 0.04 2.57 0.22
N GLY A 393 0.92 1.58 0.12
CA GLY A 393 0.78 0.25 0.74
C GLY A 393 1.07 0.24 2.24
N GLU A 394 1.90 1.20 2.69
CA GLU A 394 2.17 1.42 4.10
C GLU A 394 2.38 2.91 4.40
N TYR A 395 1.87 3.34 5.54
CA TYR A 395 2.23 4.64 6.11
C TYR A 395 2.11 4.64 7.63
N GLY A 396 2.79 5.60 8.26
CA GLY A 396 2.75 5.85 9.70
C GLY A 396 3.46 7.14 10.08
N ILE A 397 3.23 7.61 11.32
CA ILE A 397 3.88 8.83 11.84
C ILE A 397 5.39 8.62 11.96
N GLU A 398 5.81 7.44 12.44
CA GLU A 398 7.22 7.07 12.58
C GLU A 398 7.47 5.66 12.06
N THR A 399 8.68 5.39 11.59
CA THR A 399 9.10 4.06 11.16
C THR A 399 9.49 3.20 12.36
N GLY A 400 8.92 1.98 12.44
CA GLY A 400 9.32 0.98 13.44
C GLY A 400 9.07 1.38 14.90
N ASN A 401 8.20 2.36 15.14
CA ASN A 401 7.91 2.85 16.49
C ASN A 401 6.41 3.18 16.68
N GLU A 402 5.62 2.15 16.92
CA GLU A 402 4.20 2.24 17.23
C GLU A 402 3.90 3.05 18.50
N PHE A 403 4.84 3.11 19.45
CA PHE A 403 4.65 3.86 20.70
C PHE A 403 4.50 5.35 20.45
N ILE A 404 5.23 5.92 19.48
CA ILE A 404 5.10 7.33 19.13
C ILE A 404 3.70 7.58 18.58
N THR A 405 3.25 6.82 17.59
CA THR A 405 1.89 6.94 17.03
C THR A 405 0.83 6.84 18.12
N ASN A 406 0.92 5.84 19.02
CA ASN A 406 0.00 5.66 20.13
C ASN A 406 -0.03 6.83 21.13
N SER A 407 1.09 7.54 21.31
CA SER A 407 1.19 8.63 22.30
C SER A 407 0.75 9.98 21.74
N VAL A 408 0.92 10.22 20.44
CA VAL A 408 0.69 11.54 19.83
C VAL A 408 -0.66 11.66 19.13
N ASP A 409 -1.27 10.54 18.71
CA ASP A 409 -2.57 10.55 18.02
C ASP A 409 -3.46 9.37 18.42
N VAL A 410 -4.16 9.47 19.52
CA VAL A 410 -5.10 8.45 20.00
C VAL A 410 -6.46 8.49 19.29
N THR A 411 -6.72 9.53 18.52
CA THR A 411 -8.03 9.78 17.88
C THR A 411 -8.04 9.46 16.38
N GLY A 412 -6.89 9.16 15.79
CA GLY A 412 -6.78 8.76 14.39
C GLY A 412 -6.77 9.93 13.41
N ILE A 413 -6.40 11.15 13.83
CA ILE A 413 -6.40 12.32 12.96
C ILE A 413 -5.44 12.11 11.78
N HIS A 414 -4.22 11.58 12.02
CA HIS A 414 -3.29 11.32 10.92
C HIS A 414 -3.84 10.26 9.95
N MET A 415 -4.52 9.22 10.49
CA MET A 415 -5.14 8.18 9.68
C MET A 415 -6.28 8.75 8.83
N HIS A 416 -7.16 9.56 9.42
CA HIS A 416 -8.24 10.26 8.72
C HIS A 416 -7.68 11.14 7.59
N ASN A 417 -6.74 12.04 7.91
CA ASN A 417 -6.18 12.99 6.95
C ASN A 417 -5.43 12.30 5.80
N ALA A 418 -4.66 11.25 6.10
CA ALA A 418 -3.97 10.47 5.07
C ALA A 418 -4.95 9.79 4.12
N MET A 419 -5.99 9.13 4.64
CA MET A 419 -6.99 8.44 3.83
C MET A 419 -7.75 9.39 2.90
N TRP A 420 -8.25 10.51 3.43
CA TRP A 420 -9.00 11.48 2.64
C TRP A 420 -8.11 12.20 1.61
N SER A 421 -6.89 12.57 2.00
CA SER A 421 -5.93 13.18 1.07
C SER A 421 -5.59 12.27 -0.09
N GLY A 422 -5.21 11.02 0.21
CA GLY A 422 -4.79 10.06 -0.81
C GLY A 422 -5.93 9.57 -1.70
N ALA A 423 -7.18 9.56 -1.20
CA ALA A 423 -8.33 9.08 -1.96
C ALA A 423 -8.64 9.89 -3.22
N PHE A 424 -8.29 11.18 -3.25
CA PHE A 424 -8.61 12.08 -4.38
C PHE A 424 -7.37 12.54 -5.16
N THR A 425 -6.40 11.64 -5.29
CA THR A 425 -5.16 11.85 -6.05
C THR A 425 -5.07 11.05 -7.35
N LEU A 426 -6.14 10.41 -7.80
CA LEU A 426 -6.18 9.41 -8.88
C LEU A 426 -5.53 8.06 -8.50
N SER A 427 -5.26 7.82 -7.23
CA SER A 427 -4.84 6.49 -6.73
C SER A 427 -5.99 5.49 -6.81
N MET A 428 -5.68 4.19 -6.94
CA MET A 428 -6.67 3.11 -7.00
C MET A 428 -7.35 2.82 -5.66
N GLY A 429 -6.96 3.50 -4.60
CA GLY A 429 -7.49 3.33 -3.25
C GLY A 429 -6.89 4.31 -2.25
N ALA A 430 -7.47 4.35 -1.07
CA ALA A 430 -6.95 5.11 0.06
C ALA A 430 -5.66 4.46 0.61
N PRO A 431 -4.73 5.23 1.17
CA PRO A 431 -3.55 4.73 1.84
C PRO A 431 -3.84 3.69 2.92
N LEU A 432 -2.97 2.68 3.06
CA LEU A 432 -3.12 1.59 4.02
C LEU A 432 -2.27 1.86 5.27
N GLN A 433 -2.93 2.11 6.41
CA GLN A 433 -2.25 2.28 7.70
C GLN A 433 -1.50 1.00 8.08
N TRP A 434 -0.25 1.14 8.64
CA TRP A 434 0.58 0.01 9.01
C TRP A 434 0.25 -0.58 10.37
N TYR A 435 0.11 0.22 11.44
CA TYR A 435 -0.04 -0.26 12.82
C TYR A 435 -1.47 -0.71 13.12
N TRP A 436 -1.83 -1.97 12.77
CA TRP A 436 -3.22 -2.45 12.87
C TRP A 436 -3.62 -2.85 14.29
N TRP A 437 -2.89 -3.73 15.02
CA TRP A 437 -3.31 -4.08 16.39
C TRP A 437 -2.75 -3.14 17.45
N GLU A 438 -1.55 -2.60 17.25
CA GLU A 438 -0.86 -1.71 18.18
C GLU A 438 -1.52 -0.36 18.28
N TYR A 439 -2.21 0.06 17.21
CA TYR A 439 -2.80 1.38 17.12
C TYR A 439 -4.29 1.33 16.74
N THR A 440 -4.64 0.92 15.51
CA THR A 440 -6.03 1.00 15.01
C THR A 440 -6.98 0.14 15.84
N ASP A 441 -6.63 -1.10 16.14
CA ASP A 441 -7.46 -2.00 16.95
C ASP A 441 -7.50 -1.56 18.42
N LYS A 442 -6.36 -1.17 18.97
CA LYS A 442 -6.22 -0.70 20.35
C LYS A 442 -7.10 0.50 20.67
N HIS A 443 -7.19 1.46 19.74
CA HIS A 443 -7.99 2.69 19.89
C HIS A 443 -9.37 2.59 19.20
N ASN A 444 -9.72 1.42 18.63
CA ASN A 444 -10.98 1.17 17.93
C ASN A 444 -11.29 2.21 16.82
N LEU A 445 -10.31 2.48 15.97
CA LEU A 445 -10.39 3.52 14.92
C LEU A 445 -11.05 3.05 13.61
N TYR A 446 -11.60 1.85 13.57
CA TYR A 446 -12.26 1.31 12.37
C TYR A 446 -13.39 2.19 11.83
N GLY A 447 -14.07 2.94 12.72
CA GLY A 447 -15.14 3.86 12.34
C GLY A 447 -14.75 4.92 11.31
N LEU A 448 -13.45 5.24 11.19
CA LEU A 448 -12.94 6.22 10.23
C LEU A 448 -13.07 5.77 8.76
N PHE A 449 -13.18 4.47 8.48
CA PHE A 449 -13.37 3.96 7.12
C PHE A 449 -14.77 4.24 6.55
N ARG A 450 -15.80 4.20 7.41
CA ARG A 450 -17.20 4.29 6.97
C ARG A 450 -17.54 5.59 6.25
N PRO A 451 -17.20 6.79 6.76
CA PRO A 451 -17.48 8.05 6.07
C PRO A 451 -16.86 8.11 4.67
N LEU A 452 -15.61 7.68 4.52
CA LEU A 452 -14.95 7.64 3.22
C LEU A 452 -15.63 6.63 2.28
N ARG A 453 -16.01 5.46 2.80
CA ARG A 453 -16.75 4.45 2.01
C ARG A 453 -18.09 4.98 1.52
N GLU A 454 -18.88 5.60 2.39
CA GLU A 454 -20.17 6.18 2.02
C GLU A 454 -20.04 7.31 1.00
N PHE A 455 -18.99 8.11 1.10
CA PHE A 455 -18.70 9.16 0.11
C PHE A 455 -18.29 8.57 -1.24
N THR A 456 -17.52 7.46 -1.28
CA THR A 456 -16.88 6.97 -2.50
C THR A 456 -17.59 5.79 -3.19
N LYS A 457 -18.54 5.11 -2.52
CA LYS A 457 -19.12 3.83 -2.98
C LYS A 457 -19.81 3.86 -4.35
N ASP A 458 -20.34 5.02 -4.74
CA ASP A 458 -21.09 5.19 -5.99
C ASP A 458 -20.23 5.81 -7.12
N ILE A 459 -18.98 6.16 -6.84
CA ILE A 459 -18.05 6.73 -7.81
C ILE A 459 -17.60 5.64 -8.79
N LYS A 460 -17.77 5.91 -10.07
CA LYS A 460 -17.30 5.05 -11.15
C LYS A 460 -15.91 5.48 -11.58
N TRP A 461 -14.91 5.18 -10.74
CA TRP A 461 -13.56 5.69 -10.83
C TRP A 461 -12.93 5.55 -12.21
N ASP A 462 -13.11 4.42 -12.84
CA ASP A 462 -12.52 4.09 -14.14
C ASP A 462 -13.42 4.46 -15.35
N LYS A 463 -14.53 5.16 -15.15
CA LYS A 463 -15.49 5.49 -16.23
C LYS A 463 -15.68 6.98 -16.48
N GLU A 464 -15.17 7.84 -15.62
CA GLU A 464 -15.37 9.31 -15.68
C GLU A 464 -14.19 10.03 -16.31
N SER A 465 -13.06 9.36 -16.59
CA SER A 465 -11.81 9.97 -17.05
C SER A 465 -11.38 11.12 -16.14
N PHE A 466 -11.21 10.80 -14.87
CA PHE A 466 -10.83 11.78 -13.86
C PHE A 466 -9.45 12.39 -14.16
N ASN A 467 -9.33 13.67 -13.88
CA ASN A 467 -8.09 14.42 -13.84
C ASN A 467 -7.95 15.09 -12.48
N ASP A 468 -6.73 15.40 -12.11
CA ASP A 468 -6.47 16.25 -10.96
C ASP A 468 -7.07 17.65 -11.15
N LEU A 469 -7.50 18.30 -10.10
CA LEU A 469 -7.96 19.67 -10.16
C LEU A 469 -6.83 20.59 -10.62
N GLN A 470 -7.12 21.48 -11.56
CA GLN A 470 -6.15 22.45 -12.08
C GLN A 470 -5.91 23.59 -11.08
N ASP A 471 -6.99 24.18 -10.58
CA ASP A 471 -6.94 25.29 -9.63
C ASP A 471 -7.25 24.76 -8.23
N LYS A 472 -6.34 25.01 -7.28
CA LYS A 472 -6.46 24.55 -5.88
C LYS A 472 -6.39 25.69 -4.88
N ASP A 473 -6.29 26.94 -5.35
CA ASP A 473 -6.29 28.09 -4.49
C ASP A 473 -7.69 28.35 -3.94
N VAL A 474 -7.75 28.51 -2.64
CA VAL A 474 -8.95 28.87 -1.91
C VAL A 474 -8.78 30.30 -1.40
N TYR A 475 -9.70 31.18 -1.75
CA TYR A 475 -9.61 32.60 -1.44
C TYR A 475 -10.59 32.98 -0.35
N TYR A 476 -10.19 33.89 0.52
CA TYR A 476 -11.12 34.50 1.46
C TYR A 476 -12.18 35.33 0.72
N LYS A 477 -13.44 35.23 1.11
CA LYS A 477 -14.46 36.20 0.67
C LYS A 477 -14.16 37.61 1.23
N LYS A 478 -13.67 37.63 2.45
CA LYS A 478 -13.18 38.81 3.14
C LYS A 478 -12.02 38.41 4.01
N PRO A 479 -10.78 38.74 3.64
CA PRO A 479 -9.62 38.43 4.45
C PRO A 479 -9.78 39.00 5.87
N PRO A 480 -9.38 38.26 6.92
CA PRO A 480 -9.23 38.79 8.27
C PRO A 480 -8.26 40.00 8.30
N GLU A 481 -8.47 40.95 9.19
CA GLU A 481 -7.59 42.14 9.29
C GLU A 481 -6.11 41.82 9.45
N ASN A 482 -5.78 40.67 10.08
CA ASN A 482 -4.43 40.19 10.30
C ASN A 482 -4.10 38.96 9.45
N ALA A 483 -4.74 38.79 8.29
CA ALA A 483 -4.42 37.68 7.37
C ALA A 483 -2.94 37.75 6.98
N ARG A 484 -2.28 36.60 7.12
CA ARG A 484 -0.89 36.44 6.66
C ARG A 484 -0.88 35.56 5.45
N GLY A 485 0.14 35.72 4.61
CA GLY A 485 0.39 34.81 3.50
C GLY A 485 0.59 33.38 3.97
N GLY A 486 0.25 32.45 3.12
CA GLY A 486 0.45 31.02 3.41
C GLY A 486 1.94 30.65 3.38
N ASP A 487 2.34 29.72 4.23
CA ASP A 487 3.69 29.16 4.25
C ASP A 487 3.85 28.08 3.17
N VAL A 488 5.06 27.95 2.62
CA VAL A 488 5.48 26.82 1.79
C VAL A 488 6.46 25.95 2.58
N SER A 489 6.22 24.65 2.62
CA SER A 489 7.05 23.70 3.36
C SER A 489 7.59 22.59 2.47
N ILE A 490 8.87 22.26 2.67
CA ILE A 490 9.54 21.09 2.12
C ILE A 490 9.78 20.12 3.29
N PHE A 491 9.24 18.90 3.18
CA PHE A 491 9.54 17.80 4.09
C PHE A 491 10.47 16.82 3.37
N PRO A 492 11.77 16.81 3.72
CA PRO A 492 12.76 16.00 3.04
C PRO A 492 12.52 14.50 3.25
N VAL A 493 12.93 13.70 2.26
CA VAL A 493 12.83 12.23 2.28
C VAL A 493 14.02 11.63 3.02
N ASP A 494 13.77 10.69 3.93
CA ASP A 494 14.80 9.93 4.64
C ASP A 494 15.46 8.93 3.69
N ALA A 495 16.56 9.30 3.06
CA ALA A 495 17.32 8.44 2.16
C ALA A 495 18.81 8.42 2.53
N TRP A 496 19.30 7.26 3.02
CA TRP A 496 20.72 7.06 3.32
C TRP A 496 21.50 6.73 2.05
N GLU A 497 21.48 7.67 1.09
CA GLU A 497 22.18 7.56 -0.18
C GLU A 497 22.45 8.97 -0.76
N LYS A 498 23.24 9.05 -1.82
CA LYS A 498 23.46 10.30 -2.54
C LYS A 498 22.12 10.80 -3.11
N ALA A 499 21.80 12.08 -2.92
CA ALA A 499 20.60 12.68 -3.49
C ALA A 499 20.60 12.57 -5.02
N GLN A 500 19.45 12.21 -5.58
CA GLN A 500 19.28 12.07 -7.04
C GLN A 500 19.12 13.42 -7.73
N LYS A 501 18.66 14.44 -7.01
CA LYS A 501 18.46 15.80 -7.48
C LYS A 501 19.12 16.78 -6.52
N GLU A 502 19.69 17.84 -7.05
CA GLU A 502 20.28 18.95 -6.29
C GLU A 502 19.55 20.27 -6.53
N GLU A 503 18.71 20.36 -7.58
CA GLU A 503 18.00 21.57 -7.96
C GLU A 503 16.50 21.45 -7.66
N PHE A 504 15.97 22.44 -6.95
CA PHE A 504 14.59 22.55 -6.52
C PHE A 504 14.07 23.96 -6.83
N MET A 505 12.79 24.09 -7.15
CA MET A 505 12.20 25.39 -7.46
C MET A 505 10.88 25.54 -6.72
N ILE A 506 10.69 26.66 -6.05
CA ILE A 506 9.40 27.05 -5.48
C ILE A 506 8.72 28.00 -6.48
N LYS A 507 7.62 27.56 -7.06
CA LYS A 507 6.80 28.36 -7.97
C LYS A 507 5.97 29.38 -7.21
N ALA A 508 5.43 30.39 -7.89
CA ALA A 508 4.62 31.46 -7.29
C ALA A 508 3.36 30.95 -6.57
N ASP A 509 2.81 29.82 -7.01
CA ASP A 509 1.68 29.12 -6.39
C ASP A 509 2.07 28.25 -5.17
N GLY A 510 3.35 28.25 -4.80
CA GLY A 510 3.90 27.45 -3.69
C GLY A 510 4.23 26.00 -4.05
N VAL A 511 4.04 25.56 -5.29
CA VAL A 511 4.44 24.24 -5.74
C VAL A 511 5.96 24.12 -5.76
N VAL A 512 6.49 23.08 -5.13
CA VAL A 512 7.93 22.79 -5.07
C VAL A 512 8.27 21.70 -6.08
N VAL A 513 9.03 22.06 -7.11
CA VAL A 513 9.51 21.12 -8.14
C VAL A 513 10.60 20.22 -7.55
N ASN A 514 10.57 18.95 -7.91
CA ASN A 514 11.49 17.89 -7.42
C ASN A 514 11.43 17.63 -5.90
N LYS A 515 10.45 18.15 -5.18
CA LYS A 515 10.35 18.10 -3.72
C LYS A 515 10.61 16.70 -3.13
N ASN A 516 10.03 15.67 -3.72
CA ASN A 516 10.15 14.28 -3.23
C ASN A 516 11.54 13.66 -3.45
N SER A 517 12.45 14.37 -4.11
CA SER A 517 13.86 14.00 -4.24
C SER A 517 14.77 14.78 -3.29
N PHE A 518 14.21 15.64 -2.42
CA PHE A 518 14.99 16.40 -1.45
C PHE A 518 15.41 15.48 -0.31
N ASN A 519 16.71 15.15 -0.24
CA ASN A 519 17.23 14.27 0.80
C ASN A 519 17.28 14.96 2.16
N ALA A 520 16.82 14.29 3.20
CA ALA A 520 16.89 14.78 4.57
C ALA A 520 18.34 14.91 5.08
N PHE A 521 19.26 14.09 4.56
CA PHE A 521 20.65 14.06 5.01
C PHE A 521 21.54 15.02 4.20
N LEU A 522 22.11 16.00 4.88
CA LEU A 522 23.23 16.80 4.36
C LEU A 522 24.53 16.16 4.85
N PHE A 523 25.19 15.41 3.96
CA PHE A 523 26.44 14.74 4.27
C PHE A 523 27.63 15.70 4.22
N GLY A 524 28.55 15.54 5.19
CA GLY A 524 29.78 16.32 5.31
C GLY A 524 30.97 15.67 4.61
N THR A 525 32.17 16.14 4.97
CA THR A 525 33.43 15.78 4.29
C THR A 525 33.88 14.35 4.50
N ALA A 526 33.39 13.64 5.52
CA ALA A 526 33.71 12.24 5.77
C ALA A 526 32.97 11.26 4.85
N LYS A 527 31.99 11.75 4.07
CA LYS A 527 31.18 10.95 3.14
C LYS A 527 31.10 11.63 1.77
N PRO A 528 32.25 11.83 1.09
CA PRO A 528 32.31 12.64 -0.14
C PRO A 528 31.47 12.05 -1.27
N GLU A 529 31.31 10.72 -1.31
CA GLU A 529 30.51 10.02 -2.31
C GLU A 529 29.00 10.24 -2.18
N MET A 530 28.56 10.64 -0.99
CA MET A 530 27.14 10.90 -0.68
C MET A 530 26.82 12.40 -0.62
N ARG A 531 27.86 13.24 -0.57
CA ARG A 531 27.73 14.69 -0.39
C ARG A 531 27.07 15.35 -1.59
N THR A 532 26.07 16.20 -1.33
CA THR A 532 25.36 17.04 -2.29
C THR A 532 25.13 18.42 -1.69
N VAL A 533 24.90 19.41 -2.54
CA VAL A 533 24.55 20.78 -2.15
C VAL A 533 23.23 21.15 -2.79
N PRO A 534 22.10 20.88 -2.12
CA PRO A 534 20.81 21.26 -2.68
C PRO A 534 20.67 22.77 -2.84
N VAL A 535 20.13 23.19 -4.01
CA VAL A 535 19.87 24.58 -4.38
C VAL A 535 18.37 24.76 -4.55
N ILE A 536 17.79 25.71 -3.85
CA ILE A 536 16.37 26.08 -3.94
C ILE A 536 16.27 27.43 -4.67
N SER A 537 15.71 27.42 -5.86
CA SER A 537 15.35 28.63 -6.61
C SER A 537 13.98 29.12 -6.16
N ILE A 538 13.88 30.41 -5.86
CA ILE A 538 12.65 31.04 -5.37
C ILE A 538 12.53 32.44 -5.99
N ARG A 539 11.29 32.82 -6.38
CA ARG A 539 10.95 34.18 -6.75
C ARG A 539 9.86 34.70 -5.82
N ASN A 540 10.16 35.75 -5.08
CA ASN A 540 9.29 36.40 -4.10
C ASN A 540 9.28 37.93 -4.31
N GLU A 541 8.10 38.54 -4.26
CA GLU A 541 7.99 40.00 -4.45
C GLU A 541 8.55 40.78 -3.23
N ASN A 542 8.29 40.29 -2.04
CA ASN A 542 8.71 40.88 -0.77
C ASN A 542 9.71 39.96 -0.06
N PRO A 543 10.56 40.48 0.83
CA PRO A 543 11.39 39.63 1.67
C PRO A 543 10.56 38.60 2.43
N VAL A 544 11.04 37.35 2.48
CA VAL A 544 10.40 36.24 3.19
C VAL A 544 11.38 35.65 4.19
N ARG A 545 10.85 34.98 5.21
CA ARG A 545 11.66 34.30 6.20
C ARG A 545 11.74 32.81 5.89
N MET A 546 12.95 32.29 5.78
CA MET A 546 13.25 30.86 5.67
C MET A 546 13.59 30.28 7.03
N VAL A 547 12.96 29.16 7.40
CA VAL A 547 13.22 28.43 8.65
C VAL A 547 13.63 27.00 8.31
N ILE A 548 14.84 26.62 8.72
CA ILE A 548 15.42 25.28 8.54
C ILE A 548 15.35 24.57 9.88
N LYS A 549 14.62 23.46 9.95
CA LYS A 549 14.50 22.65 11.15
C LYS A 549 15.38 21.41 11.05
N VAL A 550 16.29 21.25 12.03
CA VAL A 550 17.17 20.09 12.18
C VAL A 550 16.60 19.19 13.26
N ASN A 551 16.49 17.88 13.00
CA ASN A 551 16.00 16.92 13.98
C ASN A 551 17.05 15.93 14.50
N LYS A 552 18.14 15.71 13.77
CA LYS A 552 19.20 14.79 14.20
C LYS A 552 20.56 15.18 13.62
N VAL A 553 21.61 14.93 14.37
CA VAL A 553 22.99 15.18 13.92
C VAL A 553 23.95 14.09 14.40
N SER A 554 25.05 13.92 13.67
CA SER A 554 26.12 13.00 14.00
C SER A 554 27.44 13.75 14.03
N ASP A 555 28.26 13.54 15.06
CA ASP A 555 29.59 14.17 15.28
C ASP A 555 29.61 15.69 15.06
N ASP A 556 30.63 16.18 14.34
CA ASP A 556 30.89 17.60 14.15
C ASP A 556 30.40 18.07 12.78
N ASN A 557 29.50 19.04 12.74
CA ASN A 557 28.90 19.56 11.51
C ASN A 557 28.85 21.09 11.53
N THR A 558 28.76 21.66 10.34
CA THR A 558 28.52 23.08 10.12
C THR A 558 27.51 23.25 9.01
N LEU A 559 26.32 23.79 9.34
CA LEU A 559 25.30 24.16 8.37
C LEU A 559 25.65 25.54 7.81
N ARG A 560 25.93 25.56 6.50
CA ARG A 560 26.11 26.80 5.72
C ARG A 560 24.93 27.00 4.81
N VAL A 561 24.40 28.21 4.76
CA VAL A 561 23.40 28.64 3.79
C VAL A 561 23.96 29.85 3.04
N ALA A 562 23.91 29.80 1.71
CA ALA A 562 24.26 30.94 0.87
C ALA A 562 23.05 31.36 0.02
N ILE A 563 22.89 32.66 -0.20
CA ILE A 563 21.88 33.25 -1.09
C ILE A 563 22.63 33.94 -2.22
N ASN A 564 22.32 33.56 -3.47
CA ASN A 564 22.98 34.09 -4.68
C ASN A 564 24.52 34.01 -4.60
N GLY A 565 25.02 32.91 -4.02
CA GLY A 565 26.45 32.66 -3.83
C GLY A 565 27.10 33.39 -2.64
N ALA A 566 26.40 34.33 -1.98
CA ALA A 566 26.88 35.01 -0.78
C ALA A 566 26.50 34.27 0.49
N GLN A 567 27.43 34.07 1.43
CA GLN A 567 27.13 33.41 2.71
C GLN A 567 26.12 34.25 3.49
N ALA A 568 24.94 33.66 3.75
CA ALA A 568 23.86 34.27 4.53
C ALA A 568 23.84 33.76 5.98
N MET A 569 24.19 32.47 6.19
CA MET A 569 24.26 31.89 7.53
C MET A 569 25.35 30.81 7.57
N GLU A 570 26.05 30.72 8.70
CA GLU A 570 26.95 29.62 9.00
C GLU A 570 26.86 29.31 10.50
N VAL A 571 26.49 28.07 10.85
CA VAL A 571 26.31 27.68 12.25
C VAL A 571 26.89 26.29 12.52
N SER A 572 27.57 26.14 13.66
CA SER A 572 28.03 24.85 14.15
C SER A 572 26.84 24.05 14.70
N VAL A 573 26.75 22.77 14.33
CA VAL A 573 25.69 21.84 14.76
C VAL A 573 26.34 20.50 15.15
N CYS A 574 26.98 20.48 16.33
CA CYS A 574 27.73 19.31 16.79
C CYS A 574 26.92 18.46 17.76
N ALA A 575 26.93 17.14 17.55
CA ALA A 575 26.16 16.20 18.38
C ALA A 575 26.54 16.31 19.88
N LYS A 576 27.78 16.62 20.17
CA LYS A 576 28.30 16.76 21.56
C LYS A 576 27.69 17.91 22.33
N ASP A 577 27.14 18.92 21.64
CA ASP A 577 26.61 20.15 22.25
C ASP A 577 25.15 19.93 22.77
N PHE A 578 24.55 18.79 22.50
CA PHE A 578 23.17 18.48 22.90
C PHE A 578 23.13 17.50 24.07
N GLU A 579 22.14 17.68 24.96
CA GLU A 579 21.93 16.80 26.12
C GLU A 579 21.52 15.39 25.70
N THR A 580 20.84 15.25 24.53
CA THR A 580 20.38 13.99 23.94
C THR A 580 21.48 13.14 23.33
N LYS A 581 22.73 13.59 23.40
CA LYS A 581 23.85 12.88 22.79
C LYS A 581 24.04 11.46 23.31
N LYS A 582 24.29 10.55 22.37
CA LYS A 582 24.63 9.15 22.62
C LYS A 582 25.87 8.79 21.83
N TYR A 583 26.81 8.09 22.47
CA TYR A 583 27.94 7.52 21.76
C TYR A 583 27.57 6.17 21.19
N LEU A 584 27.83 5.97 19.90
CA LEU A 584 27.55 4.72 19.19
C LEU A 584 28.88 3.99 18.95
N GLU A 585 29.14 2.96 19.77
CA GLU A 585 30.41 2.19 19.76
C GLU A 585 30.71 1.54 18.40
N GLU A 586 29.68 1.03 17.71
CA GLU A 586 29.81 0.37 16.42
C GLU A 586 30.45 1.28 15.36
N TRP A 587 30.08 2.56 15.37
CA TRP A 587 30.54 3.55 14.38
C TRP A 587 31.53 4.57 14.95
N LYS A 588 31.80 4.51 16.24
CA LYS A 588 32.70 5.43 16.98
C LYS A 588 32.35 6.90 16.80
N ILE A 589 31.05 7.22 16.81
CA ILE A 589 30.53 8.58 16.63
C ILE A 589 29.56 8.95 17.73
N TYR A 590 29.36 10.25 17.94
CA TYR A 590 28.26 10.77 18.72
C TYR A 590 27.07 11.06 17.81
N GLN A 591 25.87 10.72 18.25
CA GLN A 591 24.62 11.17 17.65
C GLN A 591 23.77 11.88 18.69
N ALA A 592 22.98 12.86 18.23
CA ALA A 592 22.01 13.56 19.08
C ALA A 592 20.71 13.80 18.34
N ASP A 593 19.59 13.53 19.02
CA ASP A 593 18.29 14.00 18.58
C ASP A 593 18.17 15.48 18.93
N VAL A 594 17.80 16.29 17.92
CA VAL A 594 17.80 17.76 18.00
C VAL A 594 16.41 18.24 17.58
N SER A 595 15.90 19.28 18.21
CA SER A 595 14.72 20.00 17.74
C SER A 595 15.05 21.48 17.67
N LYS A 596 15.85 21.87 16.66
CA LYS A 596 16.39 23.23 16.56
C LYS A 596 16.05 23.86 15.23
N GLU A 597 15.58 25.09 15.27
CA GLU A 597 15.27 25.90 14.11
C GLU A 597 16.34 26.95 13.88
N TYR A 598 16.71 27.11 12.62
CA TYR A 598 17.61 28.15 12.14
C TYR A 598 16.87 29.00 11.13
N ALA A 599 16.78 30.31 11.37
CA ALA A 599 16.01 31.22 10.53
C ALA A 599 16.91 32.27 9.90
N LEU A 600 16.59 32.62 8.65
CA LEU A 600 17.25 33.70 7.91
C LEU A 600 16.23 34.40 7.01
N ASP A 601 16.50 35.68 6.69
CA ASP A 601 15.69 36.44 5.75
C ASP A 601 16.18 36.26 4.32
N VAL A 602 15.27 35.99 3.40
CA VAL A 602 15.52 35.89 1.96
C VAL A 602 15.01 37.18 1.32
N PRO A 603 15.84 37.95 0.61
CA PRO A 603 15.42 39.23 0.01
C PRO A 603 14.35 39.03 -1.08
N GLY A 604 13.62 40.08 -1.43
CA GLY A 604 12.71 40.06 -2.57
C GLY A 604 13.48 39.95 -3.89
N GLY A 605 12.86 39.32 -4.89
CA GLY A 605 13.43 39.06 -6.21
C GLY A 605 13.66 37.61 -6.51
N ASP A 606 14.52 37.35 -7.51
CA ASP A 606 14.96 35.99 -7.85
C ASP A 606 16.15 35.61 -6.96
N ASN A 607 16.03 34.49 -6.25
CA ASN A 607 17.04 34.01 -5.33
C ASN A 607 17.35 32.53 -5.55
N GLU A 608 18.64 32.19 -5.45
CA GLU A 608 19.15 30.82 -5.37
C GLU A 608 19.71 30.59 -3.97
N ILE A 609 19.15 29.65 -3.23
CA ILE A 609 19.50 29.35 -1.85
C ILE A 609 20.15 27.98 -1.82
N SER A 610 21.44 27.90 -1.50
CA SER A 610 22.17 26.66 -1.32
C SER A 610 22.31 26.28 0.15
N LEU A 611 22.15 24.98 0.44
CA LEU A 611 22.35 24.41 1.76
C LEU A 611 23.51 23.42 1.72
N GLU A 612 24.49 23.58 2.59
CA GLU A 612 25.70 22.78 2.61
C GLU A 612 26.07 22.38 4.03
N ASN A 613 26.48 21.13 4.23
CA ASN A 613 27.22 20.74 5.41
C ASN A 613 28.72 20.82 5.10
N THR A 614 29.38 21.87 5.63
CA THR A 614 30.83 22.05 5.48
C THR A 614 31.60 21.32 6.58
N GLY A 615 30.93 20.73 7.54
CA GLY A 615 31.55 19.95 8.62
C GLY A 615 31.87 18.53 8.20
N LYS A 616 31.99 17.63 9.19
CA LYS A 616 32.58 16.31 8.99
C LYS A 616 31.59 15.23 8.64
N ASP A 617 30.50 15.06 9.41
CA ASP A 617 29.63 13.91 9.29
C ASP A 617 28.29 14.27 8.64
N TRP A 618 27.13 14.19 9.29
CA TRP A 618 25.85 14.49 8.66
C TRP A 618 24.88 15.25 9.58
N ILE A 619 24.04 16.05 8.94
CA ILE A 619 22.90 16.75 9.53
C ILE A 619 21.63 16.17 8.90
N LYS A 620 20.63 15.81 9.71
CA LYS A 620 19.31 15.43 9.23
C LYS A 620 18.31 16.57 9.41
N LEU A 621 17.73 17.00 8.31
CA LEU A 621 16.69 18.03 8.27
C LEU A 621 15.31 17.41 8.53
N GLU A 622 14.47 18.09 9.31
CA GLU A 622 13.05 17.75 9.48
C GLU A 622 12.18 18.47 8.44
N SER A 623 12.46 19.77 8.23
CA SER A 623 11.72 20.58 7.28
C SER A 623 12.47 21.85 6.91
N ILE A 624 12.09 22.41 5.75
CA ILE A 624 12.44 23.79 5.33
C ILE A 624 11.11 24.50 5.10
N LYS A 625 10.90 25.64 5.75
CA LYS A 625 9.68 26.43 5.64
C LYS A 625 10.00 27.83 5.15
N ILE A 626 9.25 28.32 4.17
CA ILE A 626 9.26 29.71 3.74
C ILE A 626 7.96 30.35 4.26
N GLU A 627 8.10 31.23 5.20
CA GLU A 627 6.96 31.87 5.88
C GLU A 627 6.36 32.99 5.04
N ASN A 628 5.03 33.08 5.01
CA ASN A 628 4.25 34.11 4.32
C ASN A 628 4.59 34.24 2.81
N PHE A 629 4.88 33.15 2.17
CA PHE A 629 5.24 33.14 0.74
C PHE A 629 4.03 33.40 -0.17
N LEU A 630 2.88 32.80 0.13
CA LEU A 630 1.66 32.96 -0.66
C LEU A 630 0.95 34.28 -0.30
N SER A 631 0.09 34.78 -1.21
CA SER A 631 -0.74 35.97 -0.95
C SER A 631 -1.61 35.82 0.30
N ALA A 632 -1.81 36.91 1.03
CA ALA A 632 -2.70 36.96 2.18
C ALA A 632 -4.20 36.77 1.83
N ASP A 633 -4.57 36.89 0.56
CA ASP A 633 -5.92 36.60 0.06
C ASP A 633 -6.19 35.09 -0.03
N VAL A 634 -5.14 34.27 -0.08
CA VAL A 634 -5.23 32.81 -0.12
C VAL A 634 -5.42 32.27 1.28
N ALA A 635 -6.55 31.59 1.50
CA ALA A 635 -6.85 30.96 2.78
C ALA A 635 -5.98 29.69 3.00
N PRO A 636 -5.62 29.36 4.26
CA PRO A 636 -4.80 28.20 4.56
C PRO A 636 -5.60 26.88 4.49
N VAL A 637 -6.19 26.61 3.34
CA VAL A 637 -6.94 25.39 3.04
C VAL A 637 -6.07 24.47 2.16
N PHE A 638 -5.94 23.22 2.56
CA PHE A 638 -5.38 22.17 1.72
C PHE A 638 -6.49 21.58 0.85
N VAL A 639 -6.20 21.33 -0.41
CA VAL A 639 -7.15 20.81 -1.39
C VAL A 639 -6.59 19.55 -2.05
N SER A 640 -7.33 18.45 -1.96
CA SER A 640 -7.16 17.25 -2.76
C SER A 640 -8.46 17.01 -3.53
N GLY A 641 -8.39 16.77 -4.84
CA GLY A 641 -9.62 16.63 -5.60
C GLY A 641 -9.42 16.13 -7.02
N VAL A 642 -10.45 15.47 -7.53
CA VAL A 642 -10.49 14.91 -8.89
C VAL A 642 -11.73 15.39 -9.62
N GLN A 643 -11.58 15.72 -10.90
CA GLN A 643 -12.64 16.18 -11.77
C GLN A 643 -12.80 15.26 -12.97
N GLY A 644 -14.00 14.71 -13.12
CA GLY A 644 -14.42 13.94 -14.27
C GLY A 644 -15.37 14.73 -15.17
N ARG A 645 -15.89 14.08 -16.19
CA ARG A 645 -16.81 14.70 -17.17
C ARG A 645 -18.15 15.13 -16.56
N LYS A 646 -18.63 14.45 -15.53
CA LYS A 646 -19.98 14.63 -14.92
C LYS A 646 -19.94 14.87 -13.44
N SER A 647 -18.81 14.68 -12.82
CA SER A 647 -18.66 14.75 -11.38
C SER A 647 -17.29 15.29 -10.97
N THR A 648 -17.27 16.00 -9.86
CA THR A 648 -16.05 16.50 -9.21
C THR A 648 -16.13 16.16 -7.74
N TYR A 649 -15.05 15.66 -7.18
CA TYR A 649 -14.93 15.26 -5.78
C TYR A 649 -13.73 15.96 -5.17
N ILE A 650 -13.94 16.68 -4.08
CA ILE A 650 -12.92 17.52 -3.45
C ILE A 650 -12.91 17.26 -1.95
N TRP A 651 -11.74 17.19 -1.38
CA TRP A 651 -11.54 17.26 0.07
C TRP A 651 -10.79 18.54 0.41
N LEU A 652 -11.34 19.30 1.37
CA LEU A 652 -10.88 20.59 1.83
C LEU A 652 -10.51 20.49 3.29
N LYS A 653 -9.28 20.79 3.67
CA LYS A 653 -8.79 20.68 5.04
C LYS A 653 -8.15 21.99 5.49
N ASN A 654 -8.45 22.44 6.69
CA ASN A 654 -7.67 23.49 7.35
C ASN A 654 -6.19 23.01 7.47
N LYS A 655 -5.25 23.72 6.83
CA LYS A 655 -3.82 23.32 6.82
C LYS A 655 -3.24 23.17 8.22
N LYS A 656 -3.74 23.93 9.21
CA LYS A 656 -3.30 23.85 10.60
C LYS A 656 -3.83 22.62 11.34
N TYR A 657 -4.93 22.00 10.87
CA TYR A 657 -5.50 20.83 11.51
C TYR A 657 -4.69 19.58 11.23
N GLY A 658 -4.28 18.89 12.26
CA GLY A 658 -3.50 17.65 12.18
C GLY A 658 -3.28 17.05 13.57
N TYR A 659 -2.66 15.88 13.65
CA TYR A 659 -2.44 15.18 14.92
C TYR A 659 -1.60 15.99 15.94
N LYS A 660 -0.72 16.88 15.48
CA LYS A 660 0.06 17.79 16.32
C LYS A 660 -0.75 19.01 16.78
N ASN A 661 -1.80 19.34 16.07
CA ASN A 661 -2.68 20.48 16.34
C ASN A 661 -4.14 20.11 16.11
N PRO A 662 -4.74 19.34 17.04
CA PRO A 662 -6.09 18.79 16.89
C PRO A 662 -7.20 19.84 17.08
N VAL A 663 -6.86 21.03 17.57
CA VAL A 663 -7.78 22.16 17.74
C VAL A 663 -7.23 23.34 16.98
N THR A 664 -8.02 23.89 16.07
CA THR A 664 -7.62 24.99 15.19
C THR A 664 -8.66 26.11 15.21
N ASP A 665 -8.19 27.32 14.85
CA ASP A 665 -9.10 28.43 14.53
C ASP A 665 -9.96 28.07 13.32
N VAL A 666 -11.17 28.60 13.30
CA VAL A 666 -12.08 28.46 12.17
C VAL A 666 -11.59 29.34 11.01
N ILE A 667 -11.43 28.77 9.83
CA ILE A 667 -11.27 29.54 8.60
C ILE A 667 -12.66 30.07 8.22
N PRO A 668 -12.84 31.40 8.06
CA PRO A 668 -14.14 31.97 7.69
C PRO A 668 -14.56 31.54 6.28
N GLU A 669 -15.75 31.93 5.85
CA GLU A 669 -16.26 31.65 4.51
C GLU A 669 -15.24 32.03 3.41
N THR A 670 -15.03 31.08 2.50
CA THR A 670 -14.06 31.17 1.40
C THR A 670 -14.72 30.81 0.08
N TYR A 671 -13.96 30.85 -0.99
CA TYR A 671 -14.38 30.34 -2.29
C TYR A 671 -13.18 29.81 -3.08
N MET A 672 -13.46 28.95 -4.02
CA MET A 672 -12.51 28.55 -5.07
C MET A 672 -13.16 28.66 -6.45
N ASN A 673 -12.34 28.93 -7.45
CA ASN A 673 -12.79 28.93 -8.84
C ASN A 673 -12.43 27.60 -9.47
N LEU A 674 -13.41 26.94 -10.05
CA LEU A 674 -13.25 25.66 -10.73
C LEU A 674 -13.56 25.85 -12.21
N SER A 675 -12.75 25.28 -13.09
CA SER A 675 -12.93 25.33 -14.55
C SER A 675 -13.17 23.93 -15.13
N GLY A 676 -13.48 23.85 -16.42
CA GLY A 676 -13.65 22.57 -17.14
C GLY A 676 -15.02 21.92 -16.98
N PHE A 677 -16.04 22.66 -16.57
CA PHE A 677 -17.41 22.17 -16.50
C PHE A 677 -18.12 22.23 -17.85
N ILE A 678 -19.01 21.29 -18.08
CA ILE A 678 -19.95 21.36 -19.20
C ILE A 678 -21.14 22.22 -18.76
N PRO A 679 -21.58 23.24 -19.54
CA PRO A 679 -22.75 24.04 -19.17
C PRO A 679 -23.97 23.17 -18.84
N GLY A 680 -24.65 23.49 -17.74
CA GLY A 680 -25.78 22.70 -17.27
C GLY A 680 -26.09 22.87 -15.79
N ARG A 681 -27.03 22.04 -15.31
CA ARG A 681 -27.42 21.98 -13.88
C ARG A 681 -26.56 20.99 -13.13
N TYR A 682 -26.07 21.43 -11.96
CA TYR A 682 -25.27 20.60 -11.03
C TYR A 682 -25.88 20.62 -9.64
N VAL A 683 -25.59 19.60 -8.87
CA VAL A 683 -25.84 19.51 -7.45
C VAL A 683 -24.50 19.58 -6.73
N ILE A 684 -24.39 20.50 -5.77
CA ILE A 684 -23.23 20.64 -4.88
C ILE A 684 -23.67 20.14 -3.51
N GLU A 685 -22.94 19.14 -2.99
CA GLU A 685 -23.17 18.57 -1.66
C GLU A 685 -21.89 18.73 -0.82
N PHE A 686 -22.02 19.35 0.37
CA PHE A 686 -20.98 19.35 1.39
C PHE A 686 -21.21 18.19 2.34
N TYR A 687 -20.14 17.55 2.75
CA TYR A 687 -20.15 16.29 3.47
C TYR A 687 -19.27 16.35 4.72
N ASP A 688 -19.81 15.92 5.86
CA ASP A 688 -19.07 15.74 7.09
C ASP A 688 -18.26 14.44 7.00
N THR A 689 -16.95 14.58 7.03
CA THR A 689 -15.99 13.49 6.82
C THR A 689 -15.82 12.59 8.04
N TYR A 690 -16.28 12.99 9.21
CA TYR A 690 -16.28 12.20 10.43
C TYR A 690 -17.62 11.51 10.68
N GLU A 691 -18.72 12.26 10.53
CA GLU A 691 -20.07 11.70 10.76
C GLU A 691 -20.60 10.90 9.55
N GLY A 692 -20.06 11.13 8.38
CA GLY A 692 -20.46 10.38 7.18
C GLY A 692 -21.81 10.81 6.60
N VAL A 693 -22.16 12.08 6.70
CA VAL A 693 -23.45 12.63 6.27
C VAL A 693 -23.31 13.89 5.41
N THR A 694 -24.25 14.07 4.49
CA THR A 694 -24.37 15.32 3.74
C THR A 694 -24.92 16.42 4.64
N VAL A 695 -24.16 17.50 4.84
CA VAL A 695 -24.53 18.63 5.72
C VAL A 695 -25.24 19.74 4.98
N SER A 696 -25.00 19.89 3.68
CA SER A 696 -25.74 20.84 2.84
C SER A 696 -25.82 20.37 1.38
N ARG A 697 -26.86 20.80 0.70
CA ARG A 697 -27.10 20.50 -0.71
C ARG A 697 -27.66 21.72 -1.40
N LYS A 698 -27.08 22.08 -2.56
CA LYS A 698 -27.51 23.25 -3.37
C LYS A 698 -27.53 22.87 -4.85
N ASP A 699 -28.51 23.35 -5.57
CA ASP A 699 -28.51 23.37 -7.03
C ASP A 699 -27.66 24.53 -7.53
N TYR A 700 -26.91 24.30 -8.61
CA TYR A 700 -26.07 25.30 -9.24
C TYR A 700 -26.22 25.21 -10.76
N ILE A 701 -26.24 26.35 -11.43
CA ILE A 701 -26.26 26.42 -12.91
C ILE A 701 -24.89 26.92 -13.36
N VAL A 702 -24.26 26.15 -14.20
CA VAL A 702 -23.03 26.53 -14.89
C VAL A 702 -23.43 26.99 -16.30
N ASP A 703 -23.23 28.26 -16.56
CA ASP A 703 -23.59 28.88 -17.85
C ASP A 703 -22.47 28.79 -18.89
N GLU A 704 -21.22 28.82 -18.42
CA GLU A 704 -20.01 28.69 -19.24
C GLU A 704 -19.26 27.41 -18.88
N ASP A 705 -17.93 27.47 -18.69
CA ASP A 705 -17.09 26.34 -18.32
C ASP A 705 -16.54 26.41 -16.90
N SER A 706 -16.97 27.41 -16.14
CA SER A 706 -16.44 27.71 -14.81
C SER A 706 -17.51 27.77 -13.73
N MET A 707 -17.10 27.47 -12.51
CA MET A 707 -17.94 27.50 -11.31
C MET A 707 -17.19 28.18 -10.18
N ARG A 708 -17.82 29.14 -9.53
CA ARG A 708 -17.34 29.65 -8.23
C ARG A 708 -17.99 28.82 -7.12
N LEU A 709 -17.18 27.95 -6.51
CA LEU A 709 -17.61 27.14 -5.37
C LEU A 709 -17.50 27.97 -4.08
N GLU A 710 -18.63 28.31 -3.50
CA GLU A 710 -18.72 28.98 -2.20
C GLU A 710 -18.52 27.93 -1.09
N ILE A 711 -17.50 28.12 -0.26
CA ILE A 711 -17.11 27.17 0.79
C ILE A 711 -17.50 27.74 2.15
N PRO A 712 -18.24 26.99 2.98
CA PRO A 712 -18.61 27.42 4.34
C PRO A 712 -17.36 27.48 5.23
N GLU A 713 -17.55 27.94 6.47
CA GLU A 713 -16.48 27.94 7.47
C GLU A 713 -15.88 26.54 7.66
N ILE A 714 -14.55 26.47 7.76
CA ILE A 714 -13.82 25.22 7.96
C ILE A 714 -13.02 25.27 9.27
N GLN A 715 -13.37 24.40 10.21
CA GLN A 715 -12.56 24.21 11.41
C GLN A 715 -11.55 23.06 11.22
N LYS A 716 -12.01 21.90 10.78
CA LYS A 716 -11.20 20.71 10.53
C LYS A 716 -11.05 20.47 9.03
N ASP A 717 -12.07 19.87 8.44
CA ASP A 717 -12.14 19.53 7.03
C ASP A 717 -13.60 19.32 6.58
N THR A 718 -13.81 19.23 5.30
CA THR A 718 -15.08 18.87 4.67
C THR A 718 -14.82 18.26 3.30
N ALA A 719 -15.72 17.40 2.82
CA ALA A 719 -15.66 16.93 1.45
C ALA A 719 -16.82 17.53 0.62
N VAL A 720 -16.58 17.67 -0.68
CA VAL A 720 -17.54 18.25 -1.62
C VAL A 720 -17.76 17.29 -2.78
N ARG A 721 -19.02 17.04 -3.09
CA ARG A 721 -19.45 16.32 -4.29
C ARG A 721 -20.18 17.28 -5.19
N ILE A 722 -19.74 17.43 -6.43
CA ILE A 722 -20.40 18.20 -7.48
C ILE A 722 -20.79 17.24 -8.59
N THR A 723 -22.08 17.08 -8.85
CA THR A 723 -22.57 16.12 -9.85
C THR A 723 -23.55 16.77 -10.81
N SER A 724 -23.39 16.48 -12.12
CA SER A 724 -24.32 16.95 -13.12
C SER A 724 -25.68 16.29 -12.94
N PHE A 725 -26.74 17.06 -13.13
CA PHE A 725 -28.10 16.52 -13.11
C PHE A 725 -28.26 15.49 -14.24
N LYS A 726 -28.63 14.26 -13.89
CA LYS A 726 -29.10 13.29 -14.92
C LYS A 726 -30.44 13.79 -15.46
N LYS A 727 -30.50 14.10 -16.76
CA LYS A 727 -31.77 14.23 -17.49
C LYS A 727 -32.51 12.89 -17.53
#